data_7e83d8575346aee2cf5bb83ae0865486
#
_entry.id   7e83d8575346aee2cf5bb83ae0865486
#
_cell.length_a   1.000
_cell.length_b   1.000
_cell.length_c   1.000
_cell.angle_alpha   90.00
_cell.angle_beta   90.00
_cell.angle_gamma   90.00
#
_symmetry.space_group_name_H-M   'P 1'
#
loop_
_entity.id
_entity.type
_entity.pdbx_description
1 polymer ?
#
loop_
_entity_poly.entity_id
_entity_poly.type
_entity_poly.pdbx_seq_one_letter_code
_entity_poly.pdbx_strand_id
1 'polypeptide(L)'
;MSYLISEKGRKAPGKRTLSGYSSGCRFTLIPLALLIAANIPSARGELYFNPRFLADDPAAVADLSAFEKGQEAPAGTYRVDIYLNDGYMTTRDVRFTASEKDHSLSPCLTRGQLSGMGVNTLSIPGMSVLAADACTPLSTLMPDSTVRFDVGLQRLYMTVPQVYMDNRARGYISPELWDPGINAGILNYSLTGNNARSKNGVTSNYTYLNLQSGLNLGAWRLRDNTTWSYSSGSTHENRWEHVNTYVERDITALRSRLTLGDRYTAGDIFDSMNFRGVQVATDDNMLPDSQKGFAPVIRGVARGTASVSIKQNGYEVYRSTVPPGPFVINDLYAAGSSGDLQVTVKEADGTSQVFTVPYSTVPLLQREGHTRFALTAGNYRSGNRLQEHPGFFQGTVMRGLPKGWTVYGGTQLADRYRAFNVGVGKNLGMLGAVSLDLTQANSRLPDDSDHQGQSLRFLYNKSLNDIGTNIQLVGYRYSTEGFFTLGDTAYKRMSGYNVVTQDGVIQVKPKFTDYYNLSYSKRGKVQLSVTQQLGRQSTLYVTGSHQTYWDTKKSDQQLQVGLNTVVQDITWGLSYSLSKNAWQENKDQVLALNVNIPFSHWMRSDSQSVWRHASASFNSSHNLKGEVTNTAGLYGTLLEDNNLSYSVQTGYNGYPGGGRSSSNGYAALNYRGAYGNTNVGYSHTDGYRQLYYGLSGGVLAHANGLTLSQPMNDTVVLVKAPGAGNVNIQNQTGV
;
A
#
# COMPACT_ATOMS: atom_id res chain seq x y z
N MET A 1 31.82 25.05 -28.73
CA MET A 1 33.06 24.62 -29.37
C MET A 1 32.76 23.36 -30.13
N SER A 2 32.75 23.50 -31.45
CA SER A 2 32.44 22.50 -32.48
C SER A 2 33.49 21.40 -32.58
N TYR A 3 33.11 20.27 -33.14
CA TYR A 3 33.73 19.40 -34.14
C TYR A 3 32.89 18.11 -34.16
N LEU A 4 32.11 17.78 -35.14
CA LEU A 4 32.21 17.44 -36.56
C LEU A 4 33.30 16.42 -36.93
N ILE A 5 32.88 15.47 -37.78
CA ILE A 5 33.56 14.57 -38.74
C ILE A 5 33.31 13.08 -38.36
N SER A 6 32.89 12.16 -39.25
CA SER A 6 32.60 12.04 -40.69
C SER A 6 32.35 10.56 -40.98
N GLU A 7 31.35 10.29 -41.80
CA GLU A 7 31.14 9.31 -42.85
C GLU A 7 32.15 8.18 -43.15
N LYS A 8 31.56 7.04 -43.51
CA LYS A 8 31.73 6.17 -44.69
C LYS A 8 30.97 4.87 -44.46
N GLY A 9 29.93 4.41 -45.19
CA GLY A 9 29.76 4.41 -46.66
C GLY A 9 30.01 3.01 -47.23
N ARG A 10 28.93 2.26 -47.61
CA ARG A 10 28.93 1.26 -48.73
C ARG A 10 27.49 0.76 -48.95
N LYS A 11 26.88 1.24 -49.99
CA LYS A 11 26.57 0.74 -51.37
C LYS A 11 25.64 -0.50 -51.41
N ALA A 12 24.45 -0.21 -51.97
CA ALA A 12 23.55 -1.15 -52.62
C ALA A 12 24.07 -1.54 -54.04
N PRO A 13 23.58 -2.62 -54.64
CA PRO A 13 23.01 -2.56 -55.98
C PRO A 13 21.69 -3.38 -56.03
N GLY A 14 20.74 -3.16 -56.90
CA GLY A 14 20.61 -2.58 -58.21
C GLY A 14 19.31 -3.15 -58.80
N LYS A 15 18.48 -2.27 -59.28
CA LYS A 15 17.28 -2.57 -60.06
C LYS A 15 17.56 -3.34 -61.33
N ARG A 16 16.67 -4.29 -61.71
CA ARG A 16 16.43 -4.63 -63.11
C ARG A 16 14.92 -4.73 -63.36
N THR A 17 14.45 -3.78 -64.11
CA THR A 17 13.20 -3.80 -64.88
C THR A 17 13.35 -4.72 -66.05
N LEU A 18 12.34 -5.52 -66.38
CA LEU A 18 12.07 -6.00 -67.71
C LEU A 18 10.56 -5.99 -67.95
N SER A 19 10.18 -5.17 -68.89
CA SER A 19 8.89 -5.10 -69.58
C SER A 19 8.74 -6.26 -70.56
N GLY A 20 7.54 -6.80 -70.69
CA GLY A 20 7.19 -7.72 -71.76
C GLY A 20 5.68 -7.95 -71.84
N TYR A 21 5.11 -7.33 -72.82
CA TYR A 21 3.73 -7.55 -73.29
C TYR A 21 3.49 -8.99 -73.75
N SER A 22 2.35 -9.56 -73.41
CA SER A 22 1.49 -10.22 -74.43
C SER A 22 0.08 -10.53 -73.89
N SER A 23 -0.85 -10.15 -74.70
CA SER A 23 -2.30 -10.34 -74.66
C SER A 23 -2.71 -11.81 -74.75
N GLY A 24 -3.90 -12.12 -74.13
CA GLY A 24 -4.76 -13.10 -74.70
C GLY A 24 -5.44 -14.08 -73.72
N CYS A 25 -6.72 -14.05 -73.77
CA CYS A 25 -7.76 -15.04 -73.36
C CYS A 25 -8.24 -15.01 -71.91
N ARG A 26 -9.31 -14.25 -71.73
CA ARG A 26 -10.27 -14.42 -70.66
C ARG A 26 -11.15 -15.67 -70.92
N PHE A 27 -11.00 -16.67 -70.07
CA PHE A 27 -12.04 -17.68 -69.88
C PHE A 27 -12.69 -17.47 -68.51
N THR A 28 -13.94 -17.00 -68.54
CA THR A 28 -14.84 -16.87 -67.37
C THR A 28 -15.31 -18.27 -66.93
N LEU A 29 -14.74 -18.84 -65.90
CA LEU A 29 -15.22 -20.06 -65.23
C LEU A 29 -15.81 -19.79 -63.83
N ILE A 30 -16.24 -18.55 -63.56
CA ILE A 30 -16.74 -18.16 -62.23
C ILE A 30 -18.21 -18.54 -61.96
N PRO A 31 -19.12 -18.76 -62.93
CA PRO A 31 -20.50 -19.11 -62.55
C PRO A 31 -20.73 -20.60 -62.20
N LEU A 32 -19.82 -21.52 -62.55
CA LEU A 32 -20.03 -22.94 -62.26
C LEU A 32 -19.60 -23.35 -60.85
N ALA A 33 -18.60 -22.69 -60.24
CA ALA A 33 -18.14 -22.95 -58.89
C ALA A 33 -19.13 -22.40 -57.83
N LEU A 34 -19.85 -21.33 -58.12
CA LEU A 34 -20.86 -20.75 -57.21
C LEU A 34 -22.20 -21.53 -57.19
N LEU A 35 -22.53 -22.27 -58.26
CA LEU A 35 -23.72 -23.14 -58.31
C LEU A 35 -23.52 -24.49 -57.63
N ILE A 36 -22.27 -24.96 -57.48
CA ILE A 36 -21.95 -26.17 -56.77
C ILE A 36 -21.82 -25.92 -55.26
N ALA A 37 -21.40 -24.72 -54.83
CA ALA A 37 -21.30 -24.34 -53.42
C ALA A 37 -22.69 -24.07 -52.77
N ALA A 38 -23.75 -23.84 -53.54
CA ALA A 38 -25.07 -23.56 -53.01
C ALA A 38 -25.95 -24.79 -52.73
N ASN A 39 -25.45 -26.00 -53.02
CA ASN A 39 -26.21 -27.25 -52.83
C ASN A 39 -25.43 -28.35 -52.10
N ILE A 40 -24.53 -28.02 -51.21
CA ILE A 40 -23.99 -28.99 -50.27
C ILE A 40 -24.96 -29.01 -49.07
N PRO A 41 -25.83 -30.00 -48.92
CA PRO A 41 -26.54 -30.20 -47.67
C PRO A 41 -25.48 -30.39 -46.58
N SER A 42 -25.50 -29.55 -45.54
CA SER A 42 -24.72 -29.79 -44.33
C SER A 42 -25.16 -31.17 -43.80
N ALA A 43 -24.43 -32.22 -44.15
CA ALA A 43 -24.60 -33.50 -43.49
C ALA A 43 -24.19 -33.31 -42.01
N ARG A 44 -25.15 -33.01 -41.16
CA ARG A 44 -25.03 -33.19 -39.72
C ARG A 44 -25.03 -34.70 -39.48
N GLY A 45 -23.86 -35.32 -39.52
CA GLY A 45 -23.69 -36.69 -39.03
C GLY A 45 -23.98 -36.66 -37.52
N GLU A 46 -25.00 -37.42 -37.09
CA GLU A 46 -25.20 -37.71 -35.70
C GLU A 46 -23.95 -38.48 -35.21
N LEU A 47 -23.27 -37.92 -34.19
CA LEU A 47 -22.15 -38.60 -33.56
C LEU A 47 -22.73 -39.78 -32.78
N TYR A 48 -22.42 -41.01 -33.21
CA TYR A 48 -22.80 -42.23 -32.49
C TYR A 48 -21.60 -42.78 -31.75
N PHE A 49 -21.69 -42.93 -30.45
CA PHE A 49 -20.69 -43.56 -29.60
C PHE A 49 -21.08 -45.01 -29.35
N ASN A 50 -20.39 -45.94 -30.01
CA ASN A 50 -20.65 -47.37 -29.81
C ASN A 50 -20.08 -47.84 -28.45
N PRO A 51 -20.92 -48.26 -27.47
CA PRO A 51 -20.49 -48.62 -26.12
C PRO A 51 -19.43 -49.73 -26.09
N ARG A 52 -19.42 -50.60 -27.09
CA ARG A 52 -18.45 -51.74 -27.18
C ARG A 52 -17.00 -51.30 -27.45
N PHE A 53 -16.78 -50.08 -27.90
CA PHE A 53 -15.44 -49.53 -28.10
C PHE A 53 -14.98 -48.64 -26.94
N LEU A 54 -15.85 -48.36 -25.95
CA LEU A 54 -15.56 -47.45 -24.85
C LEU A 54 -15.25 -48.19 -23.54
N ALA A 55 -15.77 -49.42 -23.37
CA ALA A 55 -15.43 -50.26 -22.22
C ALA A 55 -15.67 -51.75 -22.57
N ASP A 56 -14.96 -52.63 -21.89
CA ASP A 56 -15.11 -54.09 -22.00
C ASP A 56 -16.50 -54.56 -21.53
N ASP A 57 -17.13 -53.87 -20.61
CA ASP A 57 -18.51 -54.05 -20.17
C ASP A 57 -19.38 -52.86 -20.68
N PRO A 58 -20.26 -53.08 -21.68
CA PRO A 58 -21.12 -52.05 -22.20
C PRO A 58 -22.10 -51.43 -21.20
N ALA A 59 -22.40 -52.17 -20.10
CA ALA A 59 -23.25 -51.67 -19.03
C ALA A 59 -22.55 -50.68 -18.08
N ALA A 60 -21.22 -50.65 -18.13
CA ALA A 60 -20.40 -49.72 -17.35
C ALA A 60 -20.15 -48.36 -18.05
N VAL A 61 -20.59 -48.21 -19.30
CA VAL A 61 -20.44 -46.95 -20.04
C VAL A 61 -21.47 -45.92 -19.54
N ALA A 62 -20.99 -44.73 -19.18
CA ALA A 62 -21.87 -43.60 -18.82
C ALA A 62 -22.80 -43.23 -19.99
N ASP A 63 -23.97 -42.73 -19.69
CA ASP A 63 -24.93 -42.25 -20.71
C ASP A 63 -24.31 -41.13 -21.55
N LEU A 64 -24.02 -41.42 -22.79
CA LEU A 64 -23.40 -40.49 -23.74
C LEU A 64 -24.41 -39.85 -24.68
N SER A 65 -25.71 -40.04 -24.47
CA SER A 65 -26.80 -39.48 -25.33
C SER A 65 -26.76 -37.95 -25.47
N ALA A 66 -26.21 -37.25 -24.49
CA ALA A 66 -26.01 -35.81 -24.55
C ALA A 66 -24.93 -35.43 -25.60
N PHE A 67 -23.87 -36.17 -25.68
CA PHE A 67 -22.76 -35.93 -26.62
C PHE A 67 -23.15 -36.35 -28.05
N GLU A 68 -23.98 -37.39 -28.22
CA GLU A 68 -24.55 -37.76 -29.51
C GLU A 68 -25.42 -36.66 -30.09
N LYS A 69 -26.07 -35.88 -29.23
CA LYS A 69 -26.88 -34.68 -29.61
C LYS A 69 -26.03 -33.42 -29.76
N GLY A 70 -24.71 -33.52 -29.73
CA GLY A 70 -23.79 -32.42 -29.93
C GLY A 70 -23.59 -31.50 -28.71
N GLN A 71 -23.95 -31.94 -27.51
CA GLN A 71 -23.65 -31.23 -26.29
C GLN A 71 -22.18 -31.47 -25.94
N GLU A 72 -21.45 -30.42 -25.58
CA GLU A 72 -20.05 -30.51 -25.15
C GLU A 72 -19.91 -31.04 -23.70
N ALA A 73 -21.00 -30.94 -22.90
CA ALA A 73 -21.07 -31.48 -21.53
C ALA A 73 -22.52 -31.75 -21.11
N PRO A 74 -22.78 -32.65 -20.15
CA PRO A 74 -24.12 -32.88 -19.60
C PRO A 74 -24.60 -31.66 -18.79
N ALA A 75 -25.93 -31.49 -18.68
CA ALA A 75 -26.50 -30.49 -17.77
C ALA A 75 -26.13 -30.84 -16.33
N GLY A 76 -25.76 -29.84 -15.52
CA GLY A 76 -25.29 -30.07 -14.15
C GLY A 76 -24.77 -28.80 -13.50
N THR A 77 -24.19 -28.96 -12.32
CA THR A 77 -23.55 -27.84 -11.60
C THR A 77 -22.02 -27.96 -11.76
N TYR A 78 -21.43 -26.89 -12.25
CA TYR A 78 -20.00 -26.79 -12.51
C TYR A 78 -19.41 -25.63 -11.72
N ARG A 79 -18.23 -25.81 -11.16
CA ARG A 79 -17.48 -24.74 -10.56
C ARG A 79 -16.69 -24.02 -11.65
N VAL A 80 -17.09 -22.79 -11.95
CA VAL A 80 -16.57 -22.05 -13.10
C VAL A 80 -15.99 -20.69 -12.73
N ASP A 81 -14.95 -20.31 -13.45
CA ASP A 81 -14.44 -18.95 -13.48
C ASP A 81 -15.33 -18.11 -14.42
N ILE A 82 -15.99 -17.10 -13.89
CA ILE A 82 -16.87 -16.22 -14.67
C ILE A 82 -16.11 -15.01 -15.17
N TYR A 83 -16.13 -14.81 -16.48
CA TYR A 83 -15.60 -13.64 -17.16
C TYR A 83 -16.74 -12.82 -17.76
N LEU A 84 -16.77 -11.53 -17.46
CA LEU A 84 -17.74 -10.59 -18.00
C LEU A 84 -17.00 -9.49 -18.78
N ASN A 85 -17.32 -9.33 -20.08
CA ASN A 85 -16.64 -8.39 -20.99
C ASN A 85 -15.10 -8.52 -20.90
N ASP A 86 -14.60 -9.77 -20.98
CA ASP A 86 -13.19 -10.18 -20.87
C ASP A 86 -12.53 -9.96 -19.49
N GLY A 87 -13.26 -9.42 -18.53
CA GLY A 87 -12.79 -9.25 -17.15
C GLY A 87 -13.16 -10.44 -16.27
N TYR A 88 -12.20 -11.02 -15.54
CA TYR A 88 -12.51 -12.02 -14.50
C TYR A 88 -13.32 -11.37 -13.37
N MET A 89 -14.44 -12.01 -13.01
CA MET A 89 -15.36 -11.51 -11.99
C MET A 89 -15.31 -12.35 -10.71
N THR A 90 -15.48 -13.66 -10.82
CA THR A 90 -15.55 -14.56 -9.65
C THR A 90 -15.46 -16.01 -10.07
N THR A 91 -15.10 -16.89 -9.14
CA THR A 91 -15.22 -18.36 -9.28
C THR A 91 -16.37 -18.84 -8.40
N ARG A 92 -17.33 -19.54 -8.96
CA ARG A 92 -18.49 -20.05 -8.22
C ARG A 92 -19.10 -21.27 -8.86
N ASP A 93 -19.93 -21.97 -8.09
CA ASP A 93 -20.75 -23.05 -8.61
C ASP A 93 -21.95 -22.46 -9.38
N VAL A 94 -22.10 -22.84 -10.66
CA VAL A 94 -23.19 -22.42 -11.55
C VAL A 94 -23.88 -23.65 -12.06
N ARG A 95 -25.20 -23.67 -11.98
CA ARG A 95 -26.04 -24.71 -12.57
C ARG A 95 -26.26 -24.40 -14.06
N PHE A 96 -26.02 -25.38 -14.93
CA PHE A 96 -26.26 -25.32 -16.36
C PHE A 96 -27.45 -26.20 -16.71
N THR A 97 -28.33 -25.66 -17.51
CA THR A 97 -29.50 -26.36 -18.07
C THR A 97 -29.36 -26.47 -19.58
N ALA A 98 -29.74 -27.62 -20.12
CA ALA A 98 -29.75 -27.80 -21.57
C ALA A 98 -30.98 -27.10 -22.18
N SER A 99 -30.79 -26.35 -23.26
CA SER A 99 -31.85 -25.76 -24.07
C SER A 99 -32.55 -26.85 -24.91
N GLU A 100 -33.85 -26.87 -24.91
CA GLU A 100 -34.63 -27.84 -25.71
C GLU A 100 -34.54 -27.61 -27.24
N LYS A 101 -34.14 -26.40 -27.65
CA LYS A 101 -34.13 -26.00 -29.07
C LYS A 101 -32.81 -26.32 -29.78
N ASP A 102 -31.69 -26.10 -29.13
CA ASP A 102 -30.36 -26.17 -29.75
C ASP A 102 -29.37 -27.02 -28.96
N HIS A 103 -29.83 -27.65 -27.89
CA HIS A 103 -29.04 -28.45 -26.97
C HIS A 103 -27.83 -27.72 -26.32
N SER A 104 -27.77 -26.38 -26.45
CA SER A 104 -26.72 -25.59 -25.81
C SER A 104 -26.92 -25.52 -24.29
N LEU A 105 -25.81 -25.40 -23.54
CA LEU A 105 -25.86 -25.23 -22.12
C LEU A 105 -26.06 -23.77 -21.76
N SER A 106 -27.13 -23.47 -21.03
CA SER A 106 -27.42 -22.14 -20.53
C SER A 106 -27.14 -22.07 -19.01
N PRO A 107 -26.34 -21.06 -18.54
CA PRO A 107 -26.07 -20.89 -17.12
C PRO A 107 -27.29 -20.32 -16.40
N CYS A 108 -27.57 -20.88 -15.23
CA CYS A 108 -28.58 -20.34 -14.33
C CYS A 108 -27.94 -19.29 -13.43
N LEU A 109 -28.07 -18.02 -13.80
CA LEU A 109 -27.61 -16.87 -13.02
C LEU A 109 -28.81 -16.08 -12.52
N THR A 110 -28.83 -15.78 -11.23
CA THR A 110 -29.91 -15.00 -10.62
C THR A 110 -29.70 -13.49 -10.83
N ARG A 111 -30.76 -12.70 -10.68
CA ARG A 111 -30.70 -11.24 -10.74
C ARG A 111 -29.66 -10.66 -9.77
N GLY A 112 -29.60 -11.18 -8.52
CA GLY A 112 -28.62 -10.74 -7.54
C GLY A 112 -27.18 -11.03 -7.97
N GLN A 113 -26.96 -12.19 -8.61
CA GLN A 113 -25.63 -12.56 -9.13
C GLN A 113 -25.18 -11.64 -10.26
N LEU A 114 -26.08 -11.32 -11.20
CA LEU A 114 -25.81 -10.39 -12.30
C LEU A 114 -25.56 -8.98 -11.78
N SER A 115 -26.40 -8.49 -10.86
CA SER A 115 -26.18 -7.19 -10.21
C SER A 115 -24.83 -7.16 -9.46
N GLY A 116 -24.47 -8.22 -8.75
CA GLY A 116 -23.15 -8.33 -8.10
C GLY A 116 -21.97 -8.22 -9.07
N MET A 117 -22.14 -8.70 -10.30
CA MET A 117 -21.14 -8.60 -11.37
C MET A 117 -21.18 -7.25 -12.14
N GLY A 118 -22.03 -6.31 -11.75
CA GLY A 118 -22.08 -4.97 -12.33
C GLY A 118 -23.09 -4.81 -13.46
N VAL A 119 -24.02 -5.75 -13.65
CA VAL A 119 -25.13 -5.60 -14.57
C VAL A 119 -26.21 -4.74 -13.90
N ASN A 120 -26.64 -3.66 -14.57
CA ASN A 120 -27.72 -2.80 -14.10
C ASN A 120 -29.09 -3.47 -14.34
N THR A 121 -29.43 -4.36 -13.42
CA THR A 121 -30.65 -5.16 -13.50
C THR A 121 -31.93 -4.32 -13.41
N LEU A 122 -31.84 -3.06 -12.97
CA LEU A 122 -32.99 -2.14 -12.92
C LEU A 122 -33.27 -1.48 -14.29
N SER A 123 -32.24 -1.35 -15.12
CA SER A 123 -32.41 -0.76 -16.49
C SER A 123 -32.91 -1.77 -17.53
N ILE A 124 -32.98 -3.08 -17.20
CA ILE A 124 -33.34 -4.13 -18.12
C ILE A 124 -34.83 -4.40 -17.99
N PRO A 125 -35.64 -4.14 -19.07
CA PRO A 125 -37.07 -4.40 -19.05
C PRO A 125 -37.38 -5.87 -18.75
N GLY A 126 -38.32 -6.15 -17.84
CA GLY A 126 -38.71 -7.51 -17.45
C GLY A 126 -37.82 -8.16 -16.34
N MET A 127 -36.64 -7.62 -16.05
CA MET A 127 -35.78 -8.18 -15.01
C MET A 127 -36.35 -8.01 -13.58
N SER A 128 -37.10 -6.93 -13.35
CA SER A 128 -37.69 -6.63 -12.03
C SER A 128 -38.84 -7.56 -11.67
N VAL A 129 -39.47 -8.22 -12.66
CA VAL A 129 -40.60 -9.14 -12.45
C VAL A 129 -40.14 -10.55 -12.10
N LEU A 130 -38.89 -10.90 -12.35
CA LEU A 130 -38.35 -12.21 -12.02
C LEU A 130 -38.17 -12.37 -10.49
N ALA A 131 -38.52 -13.56 -10.01
CA ALA A 131 -38.23 -13.92 -8.61
C ALA A 131 -36.71 -13.81 -8.34
N ALA A 132 -36.32 -13.51 -7.08
CA ALA A 132 -34.95 -13.23 -6.73
C ALA A 132 -33.98 -14.40 -6.98
N ASP A 133 -34.48 -15.64 -6.89
CA ASP A 133 -33.78 -16.91 -7.06
C ASP A 133 -33.95 -17.54 -8.46
N ALA A 134 -34.78 -16.92 -9.32
CA ALA A 134 -35.01 -17.42 -10.64
C ALA A 134 -33.78 -17.28 -11.56
N CYS A 135 -33.61 -18.27 -12.44
CA CYS A 135 -32.60 -18.19 -13.49
C CYS A 135 -32.96 -17.11 -14.51
N THR A 136 -32.06 -16.21 -14.80
CA THR A 136 -32.27 -15.11 -15.71
C THR A 136 -32.08 -15.59 -17.16
N PRO A 137 -33.09 -15.47 -18.05
CA PRO A 137 -32.92 -15.81 -19.47
C PRO A 137 -32.14 -14.68 -20.18
N LEU A 138 -30.82 -14.74 -20.16
CA LEU A 138 -29.94 -13.66 -20.64
C LEU A 138 -30.20 -13.28 -22.09
N SER A 139 -30.29 -14.26 -22.99
CA SER A 139 -30.50 -14.04 -24.41
C SER A 139 -31.89 -13.41 -24.77
N THR A 140 -32.89 -13.60 -23.89
CA THR A 140 -34.23 -13.03 -24.07
C THR A 140 -34.33 -11.61 -23.54
N LEU A 141 -33.73 -11.34 -22.38
CA LEU A 141 -33.79 -10.03 -21.72
C LEU A 141 -32.73 -9.06 -22.21
N MET A 142 -31.63 -9.59 -22.72
CA MET A 142 -30.49 -8.83 -23.26
C MET A 142 -30.09 -9.43 -24.63
N PRO A 143 -30.79 -9.07 -25.72
CA PRO A 143 -30.62 -9.73 -27.03
C PRO A 143 -29.18 -9.71 -27.57
N ASP A 144 -28.43 -8.65 -27.28
CA ASP A 144 -27.05 -8.47 -27.76
C ASP A 144 -26.01 -9.06 -26.80
N SER A 145 -26.42 -9.80 -25.76
CA SER A 145 -25.51 -10.49 -24.86
C SER A 145 -25.14 -11.85 -25.44
N THR A 146 -23.87 -12.25 -25.21
CA THR A 146 -23.41 -13.59 -25.56
C THR A 146 -22.97 -14.35 -24.32
N VAL A 147 -23.18 -15.67 -24.35
CA VAL A 147 -22.77 -16.56 -23.26
C VAL A 147 -22.06 -17.75 -23.87
N ARG A 148 -20.86 -18.05 -23.42
CA ARG A 148 -20.08 -19.20 -23.87
C ARG A 148 -19.47 -19.92 -22.66
N PHE A 149 -19.78 -21.18 -22.51
CA PHE A 149 -19.16 -22.04 -21.49
C PHE A 149 -18.06 -22.87 -22.13
N ASP A 150 -16.84 -22.73 -21.62
CA ASP A 150 -15.69 -23.56 -22.00
C ASP A 150 -15.53 -24.65 -20.93
N VAL A 151 -15.94 -25.85 -21.29
CA VAL A 151 -15.93 -27.00 -20.37
C VAL A 151 -14.51 -27.45 -20.04
N GLY A 152 -13.58 -27.37 -21.01
CA GLY A 152 -12.19 -27.80 -20.82
C GLY A 152 -11.44 -26.94 -19.83
N LEU A 153 -11.70 -25.63 -19.85
CA LEU A 153 -11.08 -24.65 -18.95
C LEU A 153 -11.95 -24.34 -17.73
N GLN A 154 -13.18 -24.87 -17.64
CA GLN A 154 -14.17 -24.55 -16.60
C GLN A 154 -14.41 -23.04 -16.51
N ARG A 155 -14.61 -22.36 -17.66
CA ARG A 155 -14.78 -20.91 -17.76
C ARG A 155 -16.08 -20.53 -18.43
N LEU A 156 -16.80 -19.63 -17.81
CA LEU A 156 -18.02 -19.02 -18.35
C LEU A 156 -17.69 -17.61 -18.83
N TYR A 157 -17.73 -17.40 -20.13
CA TYR A 157 -17.56 -16.09 -20.76
C TYR A 157 -18.92 -15.49 -21.06
N MET A 158 -19.12 -14.27 -20.62
CA MET A 158 -20.33 -13.50 -20.88
C MET A 158 -19.96 -12.13 -21.46
N THR A 159 -20.62 -11.74 -22.53
CA THR A 159 -20.54 -10.37 -23.07
C THR A 159 -21.87 -9.69 -22.85
N VAL A 160 -21.87 -8.58 -22.16
CA VAL A 160 -23.07 -7.77 -21.90
C VAL A 160 -22.83 -6.37 -22.44
N PRO A 161 -23.75 -5.84 -23.25
CA PRO A 161 -23.67 -4.49 -23.78
C PRO A 161 -23.52 -3.44 -22.68
N GLN A 162 -22.68 -2.42 -22.93
CA GLN A 162 -22.39 -1.36 -21.97
C GLN A 162 -23.64 -0.60 -21.47
N VAL A 163 -24.68 -0.54 -22.27
CA VAL A 163 -25.97 0.09 -21.88
C VAL A 163 -26.62 -0.62 -20.68
N TYR A 164 -26.35 -1.92 -20.52
CA TYR A 164 -26.85 -2.71 -19.39
C TYR A 164 -25.82 -2.86 -18.25
N MET A 165 -24.68 -2.20 -18.35
CA MET A 165 -23.65 -2.24 -17.29
C MET A 165 -23.82 -1.03 -16.37
N ASP A 166 -23.71 -1.27 -15.06
CA ASP A 166 -23.54 -0.20 -14.10
C ASP A 166 -22.15 0.42 -14.30
N ASN A 167 -22.09 1.74 -14.31
CA ASN A 167 -20.83 2.46 -14.29
C ASN A 167 -20.23 2.40 -12.87
N ARG A 168 -19.82 1.21 -12.44
CA ARG A 168 -19.21 0.96 -11.13
C ARG A 168 -17.69 1.11 -11.23
N ALA A 169 -17.12 1.56 -10.14
CA ALA A 169 -15.67 1.64 -10.02
C ALA A 169 -15.00 0.28 -10.23
N ARG A 170 -13.87 0.27 -10.93
CA ARG A 170 -13.10 -0.94 -11.18
C ARG A 170 -12.65 -1.60 -9.86
N GLY A 171 -12.85 -2.91 -9.74
CA GLY A 171 -12.58 -3.65 -8.51
C GLY A 171 -13.64 -3.47 -7.42
N TYR A 172 -14.81 -2.91 -7.76
CA TYR A 172 -15.93 -2.84 -6.83
C TYR A 172 -16.46 -4.24 -6.51
N ILE A 173 -16.48 -4.57 -5.23
CA ILE A 173 -17.14 -5.75 -4.71
C ILE A 173 -18.35 -5.29 -3.91
N SER A 174 -19.54 -5.81 -4.27
CA SER A 174 -20.77 -5.45 -3.55
C SER A 174 -20.65 -5.81 -2.06
N PRO A 175 -21.08 -4.95 -1.15
CA PRO A 175 -21.06 -5.24 0.30
C PRO A 175 -21.79 -6.53 0.69
N GLU A 176 -22.76 -6.98 -0.12
CA GLU A 176 -23.47 -8.25 0.07
C GLU A 176 -22.57 -9.48 -0.08
N LEU A 177 -21.47 -9.34 -0.81
CA LEU A 177 -20.47 -10.39 -1.02
C LEU A 177 -19.32 -10.33 -0.01
N TRP A 178 -19.33 -9.37 0.90
CA TRP A 178 -18.28 -9.26 1.91
C TRP A 178 -18.45 -10.34 2.97
N ASP A 179 -17.41 -11.15 3.11
CA ASP A 179 -17.37 -12.25 4.07
C ASP A 179 -16.66 -11.77 5.35
N PRO A 180 -17.28 -11.88 6.52
CA PRO A 180 -16.62 -11.59 7.79
C PRO A 180 -15.47 -12.56 8.10
N GLY A 181 -15.28 -13.61 7.32
CA GLY A 181 -14.25 -14.62 7.52
C GLY A 181 -14.58 -15.62 8.62
N ILE A 182 -13.64 -16.50 8.92
CA ILE A 182 -13.80 -17.57 9.91
C ILE A 182 -13.57 -17.07 11.34
N ASN A 183 -14.19 -17.74 12.32
CA ASN A 183 -13.83 -17.58 13.72
C ASN A 183 -12.41 -18.13 13.93
N ALA A 184 -11.52 -17.33 14.46
CA ALA A 184 -10.13 -17.70 14.66
C ALA A 184 -9.47 -16.91 15.79
N GLY A 185 -8.55 -17.57 16.49
CA GLY A 185 -7.60 -16.93 17.40
C GLY A 185 -6.29 -16.66 16.66
N ILE A 186 -5.76 -15.48 16.82
CA ILE A 186 -4.51 -15.02 16.17
C ILE A 186 -3.53 -14.64 17.26
N LEU A 187 -2.28 -15.09 17.14
CA LEU A 187 -1.20 -14.66 18.02
C LEU A 187 0.05 -14.43 17.18
N ASN A 188 0.51 -13.19 17.10
CA ASN A 188 1.87 -12.90 16.68
C ASN A 188 2.75 -12.68 17.91
N TYR A 189 3.93 -13.25 17.87
CA TYR A 189 4.93 -13.07 18.92
C TYR A 189 6.27 -12.62 18.33
N SER A 190 6.94 -11.77 19.06
CA SER A 190 8.31 -11.34 18.76
C SER A 190 9.09 -11.23 20.05
N LEU A 191 10.03 -12.16 20.25
CA LEU A 191 10.95 -12.20 21.36
C LEU A 191 12.31 -11.71 20.88
N THR A 192 12.90 -10.74 21.57
CA THR A 192 14.29 -10.32 21.36
C THR A 192 14.99 -10.23 22.69
N GLY A 193 16.25 -10.60 22.71
CA GLY A 193 17.04 -10.51 23.92
C GLY A 193 18.52 -10.29 23.64
N ASN A 194 19.20 -9.78 24.62
CA ASN A 194 20.64 -9.70 24.60
C ASN A 194 21.25 -10.00 25.97
N ASN A 195 22.42 -10.60 25.93
CA ASN A 195 23.25 -10.83 27.07
C ASN A 195 24.58 -10.09 26.84
N ALA A 196 24.84 -9.10 27.63
CA ALA A 196 26.01 -8.25 27.48
C ALA A 196 26.94 -8.35 28.67
N ARG A 197 28.23 -8.30 28.42
CA ARG A 197 29.29 -8.32 29.44
C ARG A 197 30.32 -7.26 29.13
N SER A 198 30.54 -6.38 30.10
CA SER A 198 31.60 -5.38 30.07
C SER A 198 32.93 -5.96 30.54
N LYS A 199 34.02 -5.33 30.13
CA LYS A 199 35.38 -5.71 30.58
C LYS A 199 35.56 -5.69 32.11
N ASN A 200 34.79 -4.85 32.79
CA ASN A 200 34.81 -4.74 34.26
C ASN A 200 33.98 -5.84 34.96
N GLY A 201 33.54 -6.86 34.21
CA GLY A 201 32.79 -7.99 34.75
C GLY A 201 31.31 -7.73 34.97
N VAL A 202 30.83 -6.51 34.74
CA VAL A 202 29.41 -6.20 34.85
C VAL A 202 28.68 -6.90 33.71
N THR A 203 27.66 -7.69 34.07
CA THR A 203 26.75 -8.33 33.12
C THR A 203 25.42 -7.60 33.12
N SER A 204 24.82 -7.43 31.95
CA SER A 204 23.48 -6.94 31.79
C SER A 204 22.71 -7.83 30.80
N ASN A 205 21.50 -8.20 31.18
CA ASN A 205 20.62 -8.96 30.31
C ASN A 205 19.38 -8.11 30.05
N TYR A 206 18.94 -8.14 28.83
CA TYR A 206 17.69 -7.51 28.41
C TYR A 206 16.88 -8.51 27.57
N THR A 207 15.60 -8.64 27.88
CA THR A 207 14.68 -9.45 27.11
C THR A 207 13.40 -8.67 26.91
N TYR A 208 12.92 -8.66 25.68
CA TYR A 208 11.69 -8.00 25.30
C TYR A 208 10.81 -8.96 24.49
N LEU A 209 9.57 -9.09 24.92
CA LEU A 209 8.55 -9.88 24.24
C LEU A 209 7.39 -8.96 23.84
N ASN A 210 7.04 -8.97 22.59
CA ASN A 210 5.81 -8.37 22.07
C ASN A 210 4.83 -9.47 21.68
N LEU A 211 3.62 -9.38 22.21
CA LEU A 211 2.49 -10.27 21.88
C LEU A 211 1.39 -9.44 21.26
N GLN A 212 1.02 -9.80 20.04
CA GLN A 212 -0.14 -9.24 19.36
C GLN A 212 -1.18 -10.35 19.22
N SER A 213 -2.15 -10.34 20.11
CA SER A 213 -3.21 -11.33 20.13
C SER A 213 -4.50 -10.80 19.52
N GLY A 214 -5.27 -11.67 18.92
CA GLY A 214 -6.52 -11.34 18.29
C GLY A 214 -7.54 -12.47 18.37
N LEU A 215 -8.81 -12.11 18.38
CA LEU A 215 -9.92 -13.06 18.30
C LEU A 215 -10.93 -12.53 17.29
N ASN A 216 -11.22 -13.32 16.28
CA ASN A 216 -12.26 -13.07 15.29
C ASN A 216 -13.50 -13.89 15.66
N LEU A 217 -14.62 -13.23 15.93
CA LEU A 217 -15.91 -13.85 16.25
C LEU A 217 -17.01 -13.22 15.39
N GLY A 218 -17.41 -13.90 14.34
CA GLY A 218 -18.32 -13.34 13.33
C GLY A 218 -17.79 -12.01 12.79
N ALA A 219 -18.55 -10.93 12.91
CA ALA A 219 -18.15 -9.59 12.47
C ALA A 219 -17.28 -8.80 13.47
N TRP A 220 -17.02 -9.34 14.64
CA TRP A 220 -16.22 -8.68 15.68
C TRP A 220 -14.76 -9.10 15.65
N ARG A 221 -13.89 -8.16 15.89
CA ARG A 221 -12.43 -8.33 15.93
C ARG A 221 -11.90 -7.75 17.23
N LEU A 222 -11.52 -8.62 18.17
CA LEU A 222 -10.77 -8.23 19.37
C LEU A 222 -9.28 -8.23 19.01
N ARG A 223 -8.57 -7.21 19.42
CA ARG A 223 -7.12 -7.08 19.28
C ARG A 223 -6.50 -6.59 20.57
N ASP A 224 -5.40 -7.20 20.93
CA ASP A 224 -4.60 -6.81 22.09
C ASP A 224 -3.11 -6.81 21.72
N ASN A 225 -2.42 -5.78 22.13
CA ASN A 225 -0.97 -5.67 22.01
C ASN A 225 -0.39 -5.47 23.40
N THR A 226 0.30 -6.48 23.86
CA THR A 226 0.94 -6.52 25.19
C THR A 226 2.43 -6.72 25.02
N THR A 227 3.22 -6.00 25.79
CA THR A 227 4.66 -6.13 25.82
C THR A 227 5.14 -6.54 27.21
N TRP A 228 6.22 -7.31 27.23
CA TRP A 228 6.96 -7.65 28.44
C TRP A 228 8.41 -7.27 28.25
N SER A 229 8.95 -6.56 29.21
CA SER A 229 10.37 -6.21 29.27
C SER A 229 11.00 -6.68 30.57
N TYR A 230 12.15 -7.29 30.42
CA TYR A 230 12.99 -7.69 31.52
C TYR A 230 14.36 -7.13 31.34
N SER A 231 14.92 -6.47 32.38
CA SER A 231 16.28 -6.05 32.39
C SER A 231 16.93 -6.44 33.72
N SER A 232 18.20 -6.89 33.67
CA SER A 232 19.02 -7.15 34.83
C SER A 232 20.40 -6.51 34.62
N GLY A 233 20.98 -5.99 35.69
CA GLY A 233 22.23 -5.25 35.66
C GLY A 233 22.26 -4.28 36.83
N SER A 234 22.51 -3.01 36.58
CA SER A 234 22.46 -1.95 37.57
C SER A 234 21.06 -1.67 38.11
N THR A 235 20.05 -1.94 37.33
CA THR A 235 18.64 -1.87 37.72
C THR A 235 17.93 -3.17 37.32
N HIS A 236 17.07 -3.67 38.22
CA HIS A 236 16.20 -4.81 37.94
C HIS A 236 14.84 -4.28 37.55
N GLU A 237 14.40 -4.57 36.31
CA GLU A 237 13.06 -4.22 35.84
C GLU A 237 12.40 -5.45 35.26
N ASN A 238 11.14 -5.70 35.68
CA ASN A 238 10.27 -6.73 35.13
C ASN A 238 8.90 -6.10 34.96
N ARG A 239 8.53 -5.79 33.72
CA ARG A 239 7.35 -4.98 33.45
C ARG A 239 6.53 -5.57 32.32
N TRP A 240 5.24 -5.77 32.62
CA TRP A 240 4.22 -5.99 31.62
C TRP A 240 3.49 -4.68 31.32
N GLU A 241 3.24 -4.42 30.06
CA GLU A 241 2.56 -3.21 29.61
C GLU A 241 1.54 -3.54 28.52
N HIS A 242 0.29 -3.20 28.77
CA HIS A 242 -0.77 -3.24 27.74
C HIS A 242 -0.68 -1.96 26.90
N VAL A 243 -0.22 -2.10 25.66
CA VAL A 243 -0.06 -0.99 24.74
C VAL A 243 -1.42 -0.51 24.25
N ASN A 244 -2.23 -1.43 23.72
CA ASN A 244 -3.61 -1.16 23.33
C ASN A 244 -4.44 -2.44 23.32
N THR A 245 -5.71 -2.30 23.69
CA THR A 245 -6.71 -3.35 23.61
C THR A 245 -7.98 -2.74 23.06
N TYR A 246 -8.50 -3.29 21.96
CA TYR A 246 -9.69 -2.77 21.32
C TYR A 246 -10.52 -3.87 20.65
N VAL A 247 -11.80 -3.56 20.47
CA VAL A 247 -12.74 -4.35 19.69
C VAL A 247 -13.20 -3.49 18.51
N GLU A 248 -13.20 -4.06 17.33
CA GLU A 248 -13.67 -3.35 16.14
C GLU A 248 -14.70 -4.16 15.36
N ARG A 249 -15.59 -3.43 14.67
CA ARG A 249 -16.59 -3.98 13.78
C ARG A 249 -16.83 -3.02 12.62
N ASP A 250 -16.98 -3.59 11.43
CA ASP A 250 -17.29 -2.84 10.22
C ASP A 250 -18.77 -2.46 10.17
N ILE A 251 -19.05 -1.20 9.81
CA ILE A 251 -20.39 -0.65 9.55
C ILE A 251 -20.47 -0.42 8.03
N THR A 252 -20.85 -1.46 7.30
CA THR A 252 -20.84 -1.49 5.84
C THR A 252 -21.69 -0.39 5.21
N ALA A 253 -22.87 -0.09 5.79
CA ALA A 253 -23.78 0.96 5.31
C ALA A 253 -23.13 2.37 5.30
N LEU A 254 -22.23 2.64 6.23
CA LEU A 254 -21.52 3.91 6.36
C LEU A 254 -20.10 3.84 5.80
N ARG A 255 -19.68 2.69 5.29
CA ARG A 255 -18.27 2.41 4.89
C ARG A 255 -17.31 2.86 5.97
N SER A 256 -17.63 2.50 7.20
CA SER A 256 -16.96 2.97 8.42
C SER A 256 -16.66 1.82 9.34
N ARG A 257 -15.74 2.04 10.26
CA ARG A 257 -15.40 1.10 11.32
C ARG A 257 -15.76 1.68 12.68
N LEU A 258 -16.46 0.90 13.47
CA LEU A 258 -16.64 1.14 14.88
C LEU A 258 -15.48 0.52 15.65
N THR A 259 -14.83 1.29 16.49
CA THR A 259 -13.77 0.83 17.41
C THR A 259 -14.15 1.17 18.85
N LEU A 260 -14.01 0.21 19.74
CA LEU A 260 -14.24 0.34 21.18
C LEU A 260 -12.95 -0.05 21.92
N GLY A 261 -12.41 0.82 22.76
CA GLY A 261 -11.18 0.56 23.50
C GLY A 261 -10.06 1.53 23.16
N ASP A 262 -8.82 1.04 23.08
CA ASP A 262 -7.62 1.85 22.90
C ASP A 262 -7.27 1.98 21.43
N ARG A 263 -7.23 3.20 20.91
CA ARG A 263 -6.88 3.49 19.51
C ARG A 263 -6.25 4.88 19.38
N TYR A 264 -5.81 5.21 18.15
CA TYR A 264 -5.34 6.54 17.78
C TYR A 264 -6.38 7.28 16.96
N THR A 265 -6.53 8.57 17.21
CA THR A 265 -7.32 9.45 16.34
C THR A 265 -6.60 9.64 15.00
N ALA A 266 -7.36 9.91 13.95
CA ALA A 266 -6.77 10.30 12.66
C ALA A 266 -5.94 11.58 12.80
N GLY A 267 -4.74 11.58 12.23
CA GLY A 267 -3.77 12.69 12.31
C GLY A 267 -3.85 13.69 11.15
N ASP A 268 -4.91 13.63 10.35
CA ASP A 268 -5.03 14.43 9.12
C ASP A 268 -5.30 15.92 9.41
N ILE A 269 -6.24 16.22 10.29
CA ILE A 269 -6.68 17.58 10.64
C ILE A 269 -6.01 18.05 11.93
N PHE A 270 -6.20 17.33 13.02
CA PHE A 270 -5.49 17.53 14.28
C PHE A 270 -4.33 16.56 14.41
N ASP A 271 -3.39 16.85 15.29
CA ASP A 271 -2.33 15.90 15.62
C ASP A 271 -2.94 14.62 16.22
N SER A 272 -2.44 13.45 15.81
CA SER A 272 -2.95 12.16 16.29
C SER A 272 -2.72 11.97 17.78
N MET A 273 -3.73 11.49 18.47
CA MET A 273 -3.70 11.22 19.91
C MET A 273 -4.14 9.80 20.19
N ASN A 274 -3.53 9.17 21.21
CA ASN A 274 -3.99 7.91 21.71
C ASN A 274 -5.18 8.13 22.68
N PHE A 275 -6.20 7.28 22.60
CA PHE A 275 -7.40 7.38 23.42
C PHE A 275 -7.90 6.01 23.87
N ARG A 276 -8.72 6.01 24.92
CA ARG A 276 -9.55 4.89 25.32
C ARG A 276 -11.00 5.33 25.29
N GLY A 277 -11.80 4.73 24.41
CA GLY A 277 -13.19 5.16 24.23
C GLY A 277 -13.84 4.51 23.02
N VAL A 278 -14.63 5.31 22.31
CA VAL A 278 -15.40 4.91 21.12
C VAL A 278 -15.00 5.77 19.96
N GLN A 279 -14.81 5.14 18.80
CA GLN A 279 -14.57 5.83 17.54
C GLN A 279 -15.42 5.21 16.42
N VAL A 280 -16.03 6.06 15.61
CA VAL A 280 -16.60 5.70 14.32
C VAL A 280 -15.88 6.52 13.27
N ALA A 281 -15.17 5.87 12.36
CA ALA A 281 -14.39 6.53 11.32
C ALA A 281 -14.57 5.85 9.97
N THR A 282 -14.59 6.62 8.90
CA THR A 282 -14.56 6.10 7.53
C THR A 282 -13.32 5.23 7.33
N ASP A 283 -13.49 4.04 6.75
CA ASP A 283 -12.40 3.14 6.40
C ASP A 283 -12.25 3.05 4.88
N ASP A 284 -11.19 3.65 4.37
CA ASP A 284 -10.89 3.67 2.93
C ASP A 284 -10.63 2.25 2.38
N ASN A 285 -10.35 1.24 3.23
CA ASN A 285 -10.21 -0.15 2.79
C ASN A 285 -11.54 -0.76 2.32
N MET A 286 -12.68 -0.18 2.72
CA MET A 286 -14.00 -0.55 2.21
C MET A 286 -14.34 0.05 0.85
N LEU A 287 -13.42 0.82 0.27
CA LEU A 287 -13.54 1.36 -1.07
C LEU A 287 -12.77 0.49 -2.06
N PRO A 288 -13.23 0.40 -3.31
CA PRO A 288 -12.43 -0.16 -4.39
C PRO A 288 -11.07 0.55 -4.46
N ASP A 289 -10.01 -0.19 -4.81
CA ASP A 289 -8.66 0.38 -4.89
C ASP A 289 -8.60 1.59 -5.85
N SER A 290 -9.39 1.56 -6.92
CA SER A 290 -9.54 2.67 -7.85
C SER A 290 -10.16 3.94 -7.23
N GLN A 291 -10.84 3.83 -6.10
CA GLN A 291 -11.44 4.96 -5.37
C GLN A 291 -10.66 5.38 -4.12
N LYS A 292 -9.67 4.60 -3.69
CA LYS A 292 -8.82 4.97 -2.56
C LYS A 292 -7.96 6.19 -2.90
N GLY A 293 -7.79 7.09 -1.96
CA GLY A 293 -7.00 8.31 -2.14
C GLY A 293 -7.58 9.27 -3.18
N PHE A 294 -6.80 10.27 -3.56
CA PHE A 294 -7.19 11.25 -4.57
C PHE A 294 -6.78 10.80 -5.97
N ALA A 295 -7.69 10.90 -6.95
CA ALA A 295 -7.38 10.90 -8.37
C ALA A 295 -8.32 11.89 -9.08
N PRO A 296 -7.86 12.56 -10.16
CA PRO A 296 -8.68 13.48 -10.90
C PRO A 296 -9.80 12.74 -11.64
N VAL A 297 -10.94 13.39 -11.76
CA VAL A 297 -12.03 12.92 -12.62
C VAL A 297 -11.69 13.26 -14.06
N ILE A 298 -11.69 12.25 -14.95
CA ILE A 298 -11.43 12.45 -16.37
C ILE A 298 -12.76 12.55 -17.09
N ARG A 299 -12.93 13.62 -17.85
CA ARG A 299 -14.12 13.89 -18.64
C ARG A 299 -13.73 14.01 -20.12
N GLY A 300 -14.52 13.41 -20.99
CA GLY A 300 -14.32 13.46 -22.43
C GLY A 300 -15.60 13.22 -23.20
N VAL A 301 -15.51 13.25 -24.51
CA VAL A 301 -16.63 12.97 -25.40
C VAL A 301 -16.15 11.94 -26.43
N ALA A 302 -16.87 10.83 -26.53
CA ALA A 302 -16.69 9.83 -27.56
C ALA A 302 -17.72 10.06 -28.69
N ARG A 303 -17.30 10.04 -29.95
CA ARG A 303 -18.16 10.23 -31.10
C ARG A 303 -18.96 8.98 -31.40
N GLY A 304 -18.35 7.83 -31.19
CA GLY A 304 -18.94 6.51 -31.30
C GLY A 304 -18.62 5.69 -30.08
N THR A 305 -18.83 4.39 -30.09
CA THR A 305 -18.29 3.50 -29.07
C THR A 305 -16.76 3.55 -29.17
N ALA A 306 -16.10 3.98 -28.09
CA ALA A 306 -14.67 4.21 -28.08
C ALA A 306 -13.97 3.47 -26.95
N SER A 307 -12.72 3.04 -27.19
CA SER A 307 -11.82 2.55 -26.16
C SER A 307 -11.03 3.71 -25.58
N VAL A 308 -11.19 3.97 -24.29
CA VAL A 308 -10.43 4.97 -23.56
C VAL A 308 -9.28 4.29 -22.82
N SER A 309 -8.05 4.65 -23.12
CA SER A 309 -6.87 4.22 -22.39
C SER A 309 -6.16 5.41 -21.72
N ILE A 310 -5.69 5.20 -20.52
CA ILE A 310 -5.01 6.23 -19.72
C ILE A 310 -3.63 5.71 -19.38
N LYS A 311 -2.62 6.48 -19.73
CA LYS A 311 -1.23 6.18 -19.39
C LYS A 311 -0.69 7.19 -18.39
N GLN A 312 0.09 6.72 -17.44
CA GLN A 312 0.87 7.52 -16.50
C GLN A 312 2.34 7.10 -16.58
N ASN A 313 3.24 8.04 -16.80
CA ASN A 313 4.67 7.75 -16.94
C ASN A 313 5.00 6.68 -18.01
N GLY A 314 4.21 6.64 -19.10
CA GLY A 314 4.35 5.66 -20.16
C GLY A 314 3.67 4.31 -19.92
N TYR A 315 3.23 4.01 -18.70
CA TYR A 315 2.52 2.78 -18.36
C TYR A 315 1.01 2.97 -18.43
N GLU A 316 0.31 2.00 -19.02
CA GLU A 316 -1.15 2.01 -19.05
C GLU A 316 -1.69 1.65 -17.65
N VAL A 317 -2.38 2.61 -17.03
CA VAL A 317 -2.97 2.47 -15.68
C VAL A 317 -4.46 2.23 -15.70
N TYR A 318 -5.11 2.48 -16.84
CA TYR A 318 -6.54 2.30 -16.99
C TYR A 318 -6.92 2.08 -18.46
N ARG A 319 -7.89 1.19 -18.68
CA ARG A 319 -8.56 1.01 -19.99
C ARG A 319 -10.03 0.68 -19.77
N SER A 320 -10.90 1.33 -20.52
CA SER A 320 -12.35 1.05 -20.51
C SER A 320 -12.94 1.34 -21.88
N THR A 321 -14.09 0.75 -22.15
CA THR A 321 -14.91 1.09 -23.34
C THR A 321 -16.05 2.00 -22.89
N VAL A 322 -16.27 3.08 -23.63
CA VAL A 322 -17.30 4.06 -23.35
C VAL A 322 -18.31 4.12 -24.51
N PRO A 323 -19.60 4.34 -24.20
CA PRO A 323 -20.63 4.54 -25.24
C PRO A 323 -20.46 5.89 -25.94
N PRO A 324 -21.13 6.11 -27.08
CA PRO A 324 -21.19 7.42 -27.72
C PRO A 324 -21.69 8.51 -26.76
N GLY A 325 -21.12 9.69 -26.82
CA GLY A 325 -21.51 10.83 -26.00
C GLY A 325 -20.47 11.22 -24.93
N PRO A 326 -20.86 12.09 -23.97
CA PRO A 326 -19.99 12.48 -22.88
C PRO A 326 -19.73 11.31 -21.92
N PHE A 327 -18.49 11.10 -21.52
CA PHE A 327 -18.08 10.10 -20.52
C PHE A 327 -17.35 10.72 -19.34
N VAL A 328 -17.45 10.06 -18.20
CA VAL A 328 -16.78 10.44 -16.95
C VAL A 328 -16.09 9.21 -16.38
N ILE A 329 -14.78 9.31 -16.14
CA ILE A 329 -13.99 8.27 -15.44
C ILE A 329 -13.60 8.85 -14.08
N ASN A 330 -14.16 8.28 -13.03
CA ASN A 330 -13.96 8.66 -11.63
C ASN A 330 -13.41 7.51 -10.78
N ASP A 331 -13.07 6.39 -11.40
CA ASP A 331 -12.62 5.15 -10.80
C ASP A 331 -11.15 4.83 -11.15
N LEU A 332 -10.36 5.83 -11.46
CA LEU A 332 -8.93 5.66 -11.70
C LEU A 332 -8.22 5.30 -10.39
N TYR A 333 -7.38 4.26 -10.42
CA TYR A 333 -6.50 3.96 -9.29
C TYR A 333 -5.63 5.17 -8.93
N ALA A 334 -5.45 5.42 -7.64
CA ALA A 334 -4.48 6.40 -7.16
C ALA A 334 -3.06 5.83 -7.37
N ALA A 335 -2.63 5.77 -8.63
CA ALA A 335 -1.33 5.25 -9.01
C ALA A 335 -0.27 6.35 -8.81
N GLY A 336 0.50 6.23 -7.74
CA GLY A 336 1.56 7.18 -7.41
C GLY A 336 1.06 8.50 -6.81
N SER A 337 1.98 9.32 -6.34
CA SER A 337 1.68 10.61 -5.70
C SER A 337 1.46 11.75 -6.72
N SER A 338 1.88 11.56 -7.97
CA SER A 338 1.74 12.57 -9.03
C SER A 338 2.26 12.06 -10.39
N GLY A 339 1.94 12.78 -11.45
CA GLY A 339 2.32 12.52 -12.83
C GLY A 339 1.14 12.74 -13.77
N ASP A 340 1.40 13.34 -14.91
CA ASP A 340 0.35 13.65 -15.87
C ASP A 340 -0.25 12.37 -16.48
N LEU A 341 -1.56 12.39 -16.64
CA LEU A 341 -2.32 11.28 -17.21
C LEU A 341 -2.56 11.58 -18.70
N GLN A 342 -1.97 10.79 -19.58
CA GLN A 342 -2.24 10.85 -21.00
C GLN A 342 -3.48 10.00 -21.32
N VAL A 343 -4.54 10.65 -21.71
CA VAL A 343 -5.81 10.02 -22.09
C VAL A 343 -5.89 9.88 -23.60
N THR A 344 -6.08 8.66 -24.08
CA THR A 344 -6.28 8.35 -25.50
C THR A 344 -7.69 7.77 -25.67
N VAL A 345 -8.53 8.44 -26.46
CA VAL A 345 -9.85 7.97 -26.87
C VAL A 345 -9.72 7.44 -28.29
N LYS A 346 -9.83 6.13 -28.46
CA LYS A 346 -9.78 5.47 -29.77
C LYS A 346 -11.17 5.04 -30.18
N GLU A 347 -11.69 5.69 -31.22
CA GLU A 347 -13.00 5.41 -31.78
C GLU A 347 -13.03 4.09 -32.58
N ALA A 348 -14.20 3.53 -32.76
CA ALA A 348 -14.41 2.31 -33.55
C ALA A 348 -13.99 2.47 -35.02
N ASP A 349 -14.02 3.69 -35.57
CA ASP A 349 -13.55 4.02 -36.93
C ASP A 349 -12.03 4.13 -37.06
N GLY A 350 -11.29 3.92 -35.95
CA GLY A 350 -9.83 4.00 -35.87
C GLY A 350 -9.28 5.39 -35.61
N THR A 351 -10.10 6.43 -35.58
CA THR A 351 -9.67 7.77 -35.21
C THR A 351 -9.33 7.82 -33.72
N SER A 352 -8.39 8.66 -33.33
CA SER A 352 -7.99 8.81 -31.93
C SER A 352 -7.84 10.26 -31.52
N GLN A 353 -8.29 10.57 -30.30
CA GLN A 353 -8.06 11.86 -29.63
C GLN A 353 -7.12 11.61 -28.45
N VAL A 354 -6.14 12.49 -28.25
CA VAL A 354 -5.20 12.42 -27.14
C VAL A 354 -5.21 13.74 -26.40
N PHE A 355 -5.39 13.68 -25.07
CA PHE A 355 -5.29 14.85 -24.20
C PHE A 355 -4.66 14.47 -22.85
N THR A 356 -4.13 15.47 -22.17
CA THR A 356 -3.43 15.28 -20.90
C THR A 356 -4.26 15.82 -19.75
N VAL A 357 -4.38 15.04 -18.68
CA VAL A 357 -5.02 15.45 -17.42
C VAL A 357 -3.94 15.50 -16.34
N PRO A 358 -3.62 16.69 -15.82
CA PRO A 358 -2.61 16.83 -14.77
C PRO A 358 -3.05 16.16 -13.47
N TYR A 359 -2.11 15.48 -12.81
CA TYR A 359 -2.37 14.76 -11.58
C TYR A 359 -1.31 15.03 -10.51
N SER A 360 -1.77 15.43 -9.32
CA SER A 360 -0.96 15.58 -8.12
C SER A 360 -1.85 15.41 -6.89
N THR A 361 -1.32 14.88 -5.79
CA THR A 361 -2.10 14.63 -4.57
C THR A 361 -1.35 15.07 -3.31
N VAL A 362 -2.09 15.55 -2.32
CA VAL A 362 -1.68 15.70 -0.92
C VAL A 362 -2.64 14.90 -0.03
N PRO A 363 -2.24 14.51 1.20
CA PRO A 363 -3.06 13.64 2.05
C PRO A 363 -4.46 14.17 2.36
N LEU A 364 -4.65 15.48 2.34
CA LEU A 364 -5.92 16.15 2.66
C LEU A 364 -6.88 16.30 1.46
N LEU A 365 -6.50 15.88 0.26
CA LEU A 365 -7.41 15.90 -0.89
C LEU A 365 -8.32 14.68 -0.90
N GLN A 366 -9.61 14.93 -1.19
CA GLN A 366 -10.62 13.90 -1.37
C GLN A 366 -11.18 13.93 -2.80
N ARG A 367 -11.64 12.78 -3.30
CA ARG A 367 -12.33 12.69 -4.59
C ARG A 367 -13.63 13.46 -4.56
N GLU A 368 -14.04 13.96 -5.71
CA GLU A 368 -15.34 14.61 -5.91
C GLU A 368 -16.48 13.71 -5.41
N GLY A 369 -17.36 14.27 -4.56
CA GLY A 369 -18.47 13.58 -3.94
C GLY A 369 -18.12 12.69 -2.75
N HIS A 370 -16.84 12.43 -2.49
CA HIS A 370 -16.41 11.58 -1.39
C HIS A 370 -16.36 12.34 -0.06
N THR A 371 -16.89 11.71 0.99
CA THR A 371 -16.87 12.26 2.35
C THR A 371 -16.14 11.30 3.26
N ARG A 372 -15.13 11.79 3.97
CA ARG A 372 -14.41 11.08 5.01
C ARG A 372 -14.68 11.76 6.34
N PHE A 373 -15.01 11.01 7.37
CA PHE A 373 -15.28 11.53 8.70
C PHE A 373 -14.70 10.62 9.79
N ALA A 374 -14.45 11.19 10.96
CA ALA A 374 -14.13 10.46 12.17
C ALA A 374 -14.74 11.16 13.37
N LEU A 375 -15.45 10.40 14.20
CA LEU A 375 -16.04 10.82 15.47
C LEU A 375 -15.44 9.98 16.58
N THR A 376 -14.82 10.61 17.56
CA THR A 376 -14.12 9.96 18.67
C THR A 376 -14.58 10.57 19.97
N ALA A 377 -14.95 9.73 20.94
CA ALA A 377 -15.24 10.14 22.30
C ALA A 377 -14.57 9.19 23.29
N GLY A 378 -13.90 9.71 24.29
CA GLY A 378 -13.20 8.88 25.27
C GLY A 378 -12.21 9.68 26.10
N ASN A 379 -11.32 8.98 26.76
CA ASN A 379 -10.27 9.54 27.58
C ASN A 379 -8.95 9.58 26.81
N TYR A 380 -8.27 10.70 26.85
CA TYR A 380 -6.89 10.82 26.36
C TYR A 380 -5.99 9.80 27.06
N ARG A 381 -5.13 9.12 26.33
CA ARG A 381 -4.10 8.21 26.85
C ARG A 381 -2.71 8.71 26.53
N SER A 382 -1.85 8.62 27.51
CA SER A 382 -0.44 8.89 27.34
C SER A 382 0.39 7.83 28.09
N GLY A 383 1.52 7.44 27.51
CA GLY A 383 2.54 6.66 28.20
C GLY A 383 3.33 7.49 29.24
N ASN A 384 3.11 8.81 29.27
CA ASN A 384 3.77 9.69 30.21
C ASN A 384 2.98 9.75 31.53
N ARG A 385 3.58 9.27 32.62
CA ARG A 385 2.97 9.28 33.97
C ARG A 385 2.71 10.67 34.53
N LEU A 386 3.29 11.71 33.95
CA LEU A 386 3.09 13.10 34.32
C LEU A 386 1.85 13.74 33.68
N GLN A 387 1.17 13.00 32.80
CA GLN A 387 -0.08 13.43 32.18
C GLN A 387 -1.30 12.75 32.80
N GLU A 388 -2.39 13.47 32.82
CA GLU A 388 -3.72 13.00 33.15
C GLU A 388 -4.39 12.39 31.91
N HIS A 389 -5.57 11.81 32.14
CA HIS A 389 -6.39 11.18 31.11
C HIS A 389 -7.73 11.93 30.95
N PRO A 390 -7.73 13.22 30.54
CA PRO A 390 -8.97 13.98 30.41
C PRO A 390 -9.91 13.35 29.41
N GLY A 391 -11.22 13.41 29.71
CA GLY A 391 -12.24 13.08 28.74
C GLY A 391 -12.25 14.08 27.61
N PHE A 392 -12.44 13.62 26.39
CA PHE A 392 -12.51 14.47 25.20
C PHE A 392 -13.47 13.93 24.13
N PHE A 393 -13.90 14.84 23.29
CA PHE A 393 -14.58 14.56 22.03
C PHE A 393 -13.80 15.17 20.87
N GLN A 394 -13.66 14.42 19.78
CA GLN A 394 -13.10 14.90 18.51
C GLN A 394 -14.01 14.51 17.36
N GLY A 395 -14.39 15.48 16.56
CA GLY A 395 -15.10 15.28 15.30
C GLY A 395 -14.31 15.87 14.14
N THR A 396 -14.13 15.14 13.06
CA THR A 396 -13.48 15.62 11.83
C THR A 396 -14.28 15.20 10.60
N VAL A 397 -14.29 16.06 9.58
CA VAL A 397 -14.95 15.82 8.31
C VAL A 397 -14.14 16.41 7.17
N MET A 398 -14.06 15.69 6.05
CA MET A 398 -13.47 16.13 4.78
C MET A 398 -14.43 15.78 3.65
N ARG A 399 -14.62 16.70 2.70
CA ARG A 399 -15.46 16.44 1.52
C ARG A 399 -14.80 16.95 0.25
N GLY A 400 -14.70 16.08 -0.75
CA GLY A 400 -14.29 16.42 -2.09
C GLY A 400 -15.40 17.11 -2.86
N LEU A 401 -15.09 18.25 -3.45
CA LEU A 401 -15.98 19.09 -4.26
C LEU A 401 -15.54 19.04 -5.72
N PRO A 402 -16.43 19.49 -6.66
CA PRO A 402 -16.11 19.58 -8.07
C PRO A 402 -14.84 20.40 -8.35
N LYS A 403 -14.22 20.15 -9.49
CA LYS A 403 -13.01 20.83 -9.98
C LYS A 403 -11.78 20.68 -9.06
N GLY A 404 -11.69 19.56 -8.29
CA GLY A 404 -10.52 19.23 -7.46
C GLY A 404 -10.37 20.07 -6.19
N TRP A 405 -11.45 20.67 -5.70
CA TRP A 405 -11.50 21.28 -4.38
C TRP A 405 -11.78 20.23 -3.30
N THR A 406 -11.25 20.44 -2.13
CA THR A 406 -11.60 19.70 -0.92
C THR A 406 -11.78 20.71 0.21
N VAL A 407 -12.87 20.60 0.95
CA VAL A 407 -13.09 21.33 2.19
C VAL A 407 -13.01 20.39 3.36
N TYR A 408 -12.43 20.82 4.45
CA TYR A 408 -12.32 19.99 5.66
C TYR A 408 -12.33 20.84 6.92
N GLY A 409 -12.62 20.20 8.03
CA GLY A 409 -12.61 20.85 9.32
C GLY A 409 -12.90 19.87 10.45
N GLY A 410 -12.80 20.36 11.66
CA GLY A 410 -13.05 19.56 12.84
C GLY A 410 -13.06 20.35 14.13
N THR A 411 -13.42 19.65 15.19
CA THR A 411 -13.43 20.17 16.55
C THR A 411 -12.82 19.18 17.52
N GLN A 412 -12.15 19.71 18.54
CA GLN A 412 -11.70 18.96 19.73
C GLN A 412 -12.25 19.67 20.97
N LEU A 413 -12.89 18.95 21.84
CA LEU A 413 -13.52 19.47 23.06
C LEU A 413 -13.10 18.63 24.26
N ALA A 414 -12.60 19.27 25.30
CA ALA A 414 -12.31 18.69 26.61
C ALA A 414 -12.53 19.76 27.69
N ASP A 415 -12.50 19.37 28.95
CA ASP A 415 -12.78 20.31 30.06
C ASP A 415 -11.87 21.55 30.05
N ARG A 416 -10.58 21.34 29.72
CA ARG A 416 -9.55 22.40 29.70
C ARG A 416 -9.11 22.79 28.30
N TYR A 417 -9.83 22.30 27.24
CA TYR A 417 -9.40 22.51 25.86
C TYR A 417 -10.57 22.56 24.89
N ARG A 418 -10.54 23.54 24.00
CA ARG A 418 -11.47 23.66 22.88
C ARG A 418 -10.71 24.12 21.64
N ALA A 419 -10.80 23.36 20.57
CA ALA A 419 -10.19 23.73 19.30
C ALA A 419 -11.14 23.52 18.13
N PHE A 420 -11.05 24.42 17.17
CA PHE A 420 -11.78 24.38 15.90
C PHE A 420 -10.79 24.52 14.75
N ASN A 421 -10.93 23.66 13.76
CA ASN A 421 -10.12 23.70 12.53
C ASN A 421 -11.03 23.90 11.32
N VAL A 422 -10.58 24.68 10.37
CA VAL A 422 -11.16 24.81 9.04
C VAL A 422 -10.04 24.87 8.00
N GLY A 423 -10.23 24.17 6.90
CA GLY A 423 -9.22 24.08 5.86
C GLY A 423 -9.79 23.82 4.48
N VAL A 424 -8.96 24.10 3.50
CA VAL A 424 -9.26 23.92 2.09
C VAL A 424 -8.06 23.31 1.37
N GLY A 425 -8.32 22.37 0.49
CA GLY A 425 -7.35 21.78 -0.40
C GLY A 425 -7.74 22.00 -1.86
N LYS A 426 -6.73 22.10 -2.72
CA LYS A 426 -6.93 22.30 -4.16
C LYS A 426 -5.89 21.52 -4.96
N ASN A 427 -6.37 20.75 -5.93
CA ASN A 427 -5.54 20.25 -7.00
C ASN A 427 -5.38 21.37 -8.06
N LEU A 428 -4.16 21.87 -8.22
CA LEU A 428 -3.79 22.91 -9.18
C LEU A 428 -3.34 22.33 -10.53
N GLY A 429 -3.54 21.03 -10.74
CA GLY A 429 -3.13 20.34 -11.95
C GLY A 429 -1.60 20.35 -12.14
N MET A 430 -1.10 20.93 -13.23
CA MET A 430 0.32 20.98 -13.54
C MET A 430 1.16 21.67 -12.46
N LEU A 431 0.57 22.56 -11.65
CA LEU A 431 1.26 23.24 -10.57
C LEU A 431 1.29 22.44 -9.26
N GLY A 432 0.73 21.22 -9.25
CA GLY A 432 0.73 20.38 -8.06
C GLY A 432 -0.54 20.47 -7.23
N ALA A 433 -0.45 20.18 -5.95
CA ALA A 433 -1.55 20.17 -5.02
C ALA A 433 -1.17 20.94 -3.76
N VAL A 434 -2.12 21.72 -3.25
CA VAL A 434 -1.94 22.55 -2.04
C VAL A 434 -3.06 22.30 -1.04
N SER A 435 -2.78 22.49 0.23
CA SER A 435 -3.79 22.66 1.26
C SER A 435 -3.37 23.71 2.27
N LEU A 436 -4.37 24.38 2.82
CA LEU A 436 -4.22 25.43 3.83
C LEU A 436 -5.31 25.25 4.89
N ASP A 437 -4.92 25.26 6.15
CA ASP A 437 -5.88 25.22 7.26
C ASP A 437 -5.46 26.12 8.43
N LEU A 438 -6.48 26.53 9.17
CA LEU A 438 -6.36 27.33 10.37
C LEU A 438 -7.02 26.58 11.53
N THR A 439 -6.30 26.46 12.63
CA THR A 439 -6.80 25.95 13.91
C THR A 439 -6.80 27.05 14.93
N GLN A 440 -7.95 27.31 15.54
CA GLN A 440 -8.09 28.16 16.72
C GLN A 440 -8.20 27.26 17.94
N ALA A 441 -7.38 27.49 18.97
CA ALA A 441 -7.40 26.76 20.23
C ALA A 441 -7.55 27.69 21.44
N ASN A 442 -8.38 27.29 22.38
CA ASN A 442 -8.49 27.85 23.71
C ASN A 442 -8.13 26.77 24.71
N SER A 443 -7.16 27.03 25.57
CA SER A 443 -6.55 26.05 26.46
C SER A 443 -6.36 26.64 27.85
N ARG A 444 -6.63 25.83 28.87
CA ARG A 444 -6.27 26.10 30.27
C ARG A 444 -5.16 25.14 30.67
N LEU A 445 -4.02 25.70 31.00
CA LEU A 445 -2.84 24.93 31.40
C LEU A 445 -2.94 24.45 32.87
N PRO A 446 -2.06 23.55 33.33
CA PRO A 446 -2.08 23.03 34.71
C PRO A 446 -1.84 24.07 35.80
N ASP A 447 -1.35 25.24 35.49
CA ASP A 447 -1.22 26.38 36.40
C ASP A 447 -2.47 27.29 36.45
N ASP A 448 -3.58 26.81 35.85
CA ASP A 448 -4.86 27.49 35.67
C ASP A 448 -4.80 28.76 34.80
N SER A 449 -3.69 28.96 34.10
CA SER A 449 -3.59 30.07 33.11
C SER A 449 -4.42 29.76 31.86
N ASP A 450 -5.20 30.73 31.40
CA ASP A 450 -5.98 30.65 30.17
C ASP A 450 -5.17 31.19 28.98
N HIS A 451 -5.11 30.43 27.92
CA HIS A 451 -4.39 30.74 26.70
C HIS A 451 -5.28 30.62 25.48
N GLN A 452 -5.06 31.49 24.50
CA GLN A 452 -5.74 31.48 23.23
C GLN A 452 -4.73 31.66 22.11
N GLY A 453 -4.81 30.78 21.11
CA GLY A 453 -3.87 30.80 20.03
C GLY A 453 -4.39 30.22 18.73
N GLN A 454 -3.66 30.51 17.66
CA GLN A 454 -3.96 30.05 16.30
C GLN A 454 -2.78 29.30 15.72
N SER A 455 -3.07 28.29 14.91
CA SER A 455 -2.07 27.57 14.13
C SER A 455 -2.48 27.54 12.66
N LEU A 456 -1.61 28.04 11.79
CA LEU A 456 -1.76 28.02 10.34
C LEU A 456 -0.86 26.91 9.78
N ARG A 457 -1.44 26.01 8.94
CA ARG A 457 -0.69 24.95 8.27
C ARG A 457 -0.86 25.06 6.76
N PHE A 458 0.24 24.95 6.04
CA PHE A 458 0.29 24.91 4.59
C PHE A 458 1.04 23.66 4.14
N LEU A 459 0.49 22.91 3.17
CA LEU A 459 1.12 21.75 2.57
C LEU A 459 1.11 21.89 1.05
N TYR A 460 2.20 21.47 0.42
CA TYR A 460 2.37 21.43 -1.03
C TYR A 460 3.02 20.12 -1.47
N ASN A 461 2.55 19.58 -2.58
CA ASN A 461 3.13 18.41 -3.24
C ASN A 461 3.17 18.64 -4.75
N LYS A 462 4.28 18.28 -5.39
CA LYS A 462 4.42 18.29 -6.84
C LYS A 462 5.46 17.27 -7.29
N SER A 463 5.13 16.49 -8.33
CA SER A 463 6.12 15.71 -9.08
C SER A 463 6.35 16.33 -10.45
N LEU A 464 7.61 16.43 -10.82
CA LEU A 464 8.10 16.91 -12.10
C LEU A 464 8.74 15.71 -12.82
N ASN A 465 7.90 14.82 -13.35
CA ASN A 465 8.34 13.53 -13.90
C ASN A 465 9.26 13.68 -15.11
N ASP A 466 9.06 14.72 -15.92
CA ASP A 466 9.87 14.97 -17.11
C ASP A 466 11.35 15.18 -16.80
N ILE A 467 11.66 15.70 -15.62
CA ILE A 467 13.02 15.92 -15.14
C ILE A 467 13.39 14.99 -13.98
N GLY A 468 12.52 14.04 -13.62
CA GLY A 468 12.75 13.06 -12.56
C GLY A 468 12.77 13.65 -11.14
N THR A 469 12.20 14.85 -10.95
CA THR A 469 12.11 15.50 -9.62
C THR A 469 10.78 15.20 -8.97
N ASN A 470 10.81 14.73 -7.74
CA ASN A 470 9.63 14.51 -6.92
C ASN A 470 9.74 15.33 -5.64
N ILE A 471 8.91 16.35 -5.52
CA ILE A 471 8.73 17.13 -4.29
C ILE A 471 7.59 16.48 -3.52
N GLN A 472 7.94 15.59 -2.59
CA GLN A 472 6.94 14.79 -1.86
C GLN A 472 6.18 15.61 -0.83
N LEU A 473 6.86 16.55 -0.20
CA LEU A 473 6.25 17.39 0.82
C LEU A 473 7.03 18.71 0.97
N VAL A 474 6.31 19.82 0.90
CA VAL A 474 6.73 21.09 1.48
C VAL A 474 5.67 21.44 2.52
N GLY A 475 6.03 21.41 3.78
CA GLY A 475 5.13 21.71 4.90
C GLY A 475 5.59 22.93 5.67
N TYR A 476 4.66 23.80 5.98
CA TYR A 476 4.87 24.91 6.87
C TYR A 476 3.75 24.98 7.90
N ARG A 477 4.10 25.11 9.17
CA ARG A 477 3.17 25.37 10.26
C ARG A 477 3.67 26.56 11.05
N TYR A 478 2.81 27.53 11.27
CA TYR A 478 3.05 28.64 12.17
C TYR A 478 2.00 28.62 13.27
N SER A 479 2.42 28.81 14.51
CA SER A 479 1.53 28.90 15.67
C SER A 479 1.87 30.14 16.48
N THR A 480 0.83 30.84 16.95
CA THR A 480 0.99 31.97 17.86
C THR A 480 1.46 31.48 19.24
N GLU A 481 2.00 32.38 20.05
CA GLU A 481 2.57 32.07 21.37
C GLU A 481 1.60 31.36 22.32
N GLY A 482 0.32 31.72 22.28
CA GLY A 482 -0.73 31.13 23.11
C GLY A 482 -1.35 29.86 22.53
N PHE A 483 -0.81 29.28 21.46
CA PHE A 483 -1.33 28.04 20.88
C PHE A 483 -0.75 26.82 21.59
N PHE A 484 -1.61 26.05 22.24
CA PHE A 484 -1.30 24.75 22.86
C PHE A 484 -2.20 23.68 22.29
N THR A 485 -1.77 22.43 22.41
CA THR A 485 -2.53 21.23 22.02
C THR A 485 -3.28 20.65 23.21
N LEU A 486 -4.22 19.74 22.97
CA LEU A 486 -4.90 19.01 24.03
C LEU A 486 -3.90 18.24 24.92
N GLY A 487 -2.87 17.62 24.32
CA GLY A 487 -1.82 16.94 25.06
C GLY A 487 -1.03 17.85 26.01
N ASP A 488 -0.88 19.13 25.67
CA ASP A 488 -0.22 20.11 26.54
C ASP A 488 -1.06 20.43 27.79
N THR A 489 -2.38 20.47 27.68
CA THR A 489 -3.30 20.70 28.81
C THR A 489 -3.44 19.50 29.73
N ALA A 490 -2.98 18.32 29.31
CA ALA A 490 -3.12 17.07 30.05
C ALA A 490 -2.04 16.88 31.12
N TYR A 491 -1.01 17.73 31.20
CA TYR A 491 0.01 17.60 32.25
C TYR A 491 -0.61 17.85 33.64
N LYS A 492 -0.15 17.09 34.66
CA LYS A 492 -0.70 17.16 36.04
C LYS A 492 -0.34 18.43 36.76
N ARG A 493 0.81 19.01 36.47
CA ARG A 493 1.30 20.26 37.08
C ARG A 493 2.44 20.86 36.27
N MET A 494 2.53 22.16 36.33
CA MET A 494 3.67 22.94 35.90
C MET A 494 4.48 23.28 37.15
N SER A 495 5.25 22.35 37.69
CA SER A 495 6.06 22.64 38.88
C SER A 495 7.53 22.64 38.50
N GLY A 496 8.23 23.63 39.05
CA GLY A 496 9.68 23.71 38.99
C GLY A 496 10.15 24.95 38.24
N TYR A 497 10.06 26.06 38.90
CA TYR A 497 10.80 27.26 38.52
C TYR A 497 12.14 27.26 39.24
N ASN A 498 13.23 27.49 38.49
CA ASN A 498 14.50 27.86 39.09
C ASN A 498 14.48 29.41 39.23
N VAL A 499 14.62 29.87 40.43
CA VAL A 499 14.88 31.29 40.68
C VAL A 499 16.38 31.50 40.50
N VAL A 500 16.76 32.17 39.43
CA VAL A 500 18.18 32.51 39.16
C VAL A 500 18.29 34.02 39.33
N THR A 501 19.16 34.42 40.26
CA THR A 501 19.50 35.83 40.42
C THR A 501 20.71 36.14 39.51
N GLN A 502 20.51 36.87 38.47
CA GLN A 502 21.55 37.33 37.56
C GLN A 502 21.55 38.86 37.55
N ASP A 503 22.71 39.45 37.88
CA ASP A 503 22.91 40.90 37.95
C ASP A 503 21.90 41.66 38.89
N GLY A 504 21.55 41.00 40.01
CA GLY A 504 20.61 41.57 40.99
C GLY A 504 19.13 41.50 40.59
N VAL A 505 18.84 40.94 39.44
CA VAL A 505 17.48 40.71 38.95
C VAL A 505 17.08 39.25 39.19
N ILE A 506 15.96 39.05 39.88
CA ILE A 506 15.39 37.73 40.10
C ILE A 506 14.68 37.31 38.78
N GLN A 507 15.27 36.35 38.10
CA GLN A 507 14.65 35.70 36.94
C GLN A 507 14.06 34.35 37.35
N VAL A 508 12.77 34.22 37.24
CA VAL A 508 12.08 32.91 37.39
C VAL A 508 12.18 32.20 36.05
N LYS A 509 13.05 31.22 35.97
CA LYS A 509 13.17 30.36 34.76
C LYS A 509 12.48 29.03 35.03
N PRO A 510 11.68 28.48 34.09
CA PRO A 510 11.13 27.15 34.23
C PRO A 510 12.29 26.15 34.44
N LYS A 511 12.16 25.28 35.43
CA LYS A 511 13.09 24.18 35.60
C LYS A 511 12.98 23.28 34.38
N PHE A 512 14.11 22.86 33.85
CA PHE A 512 14.15 21.88 32.76
C PHE A 512 13.60 20.55 33.27
N THR A 513 12.32 20.30 33.03
CA THR A 513 11.58 19.11 33.43
C THR A 513 10.85 18.59 32.18
N ASP A 514 10.11 17.52 32.33
CA ASP A 514 9.26 16.92 31.29
C ASP A 514 8.20 17.88 30.71
N TYR A 515 8.17 19.12 31.19
CA TYR A 515 7.30 20.21 30.73
C TYR A 515 7.93 21.15 29.67
N TYR A 516 9.05 20.78 29.11
CA TYR A 516 9.75 21.69 28.20
C TYR A 516 8.90 22.16 27.00
N ASN A 517 7.93 21.34 26.55
CA ASN A 517 6.99 21.71 25.48
C ASN A 517 6.06 22.87 25.89
N LEU A 518 5.74 22.99 27.19
CA LEU A 518 4.95 24.09 27.73
C LEU A 518 5.81 25.33 27.98
N SER A 519 7.07 25.14 28.37
CA SER A 519 8.02 26.24 28.60
C SER A 519 8.42 26.95 27.31
N TYR A 520 8.36 26.24 26.17
CA TYR A 520 8.70 26.77 24.85
C TYR A 520 7.65 26.34 23.84
N SER A 521 6.59 27.14 23.71
CA SER A 521 5.55 26.87 22.72
C SER A 521 6.14 26.89 21.30
N LYS A 522 5.70 25.96 20.48
CA LYS A 522 6.14 25.82 19.09
C LYS A 522 5.71 27.04 18.28
N ARG A 523 6.65 27.68 17.60
CA ARG A 523 6.39 28.86 16.79
C ARG A 523 6.22 28.52 15.32
N GLY A 524 7.22 27.91 14.71
CA GLY A 524 7.19 27.63 13.28
C GLY A 524 7.91 26.33 12.96
N LYS A 525 7.36 25.54 12.04
CA LYS A 525 7.99 24.32 11.53
C LYS A 525 7.96 24.35 10.01
N VAL A 526 9.11 24.21 9.41
CA VAL A 526 9.27 23.98 7.97
C VAL A 526 9.76 22.55 7.75
N GLN A 527 9.16 21.85 6.81
CA GLN A 527 9.57 20.51 6.39
C GLN A 527 9.72 20.48 4.88
N LEU A 528 10.72 19.76 4.40
CA LEU A 528 10.99 19.56 2.98
C LEU A 528 11.41 18.11 2.74
N SER A 529 10.85 17.49 1.72
CA SER A 529 11.31 16.19 1.22
C SER A 529 11.29 16.22 -0.31
N VAL A 530 12.47 16.14 -0.90
CA VAL A 530 12.67 16.16 -2.36
C VAL A 530 13.52 14.98 -2.75
N THR A 531 13.12 14.29 -3.81
CA THR A 531 13.87 13.22 -4.43
C THR A 531 14.07 13.55 -5.92
N GLN A 532 15.29 13.48 -6.38
CA GLN A 532 15.69 13.70 -7.77
C GLN A 532 16.28 12.43 -8.35
N GLN A 533 15.64 11.91 -9.39
CA GLN A 533 16.22 10.83 -10.18
C GLN A 533 17.26 11.41 -11.15
N LEU A 534 18.49 10.93 -11.06
CA LEU A 534 19.62 11.31 -11.94
C LEU A 534 19.92 10.13 -12.88
N GLY A 535 19.32 10.16 -14.08
CA GLY A 535 19.39 9.03 -15.01
C GLY A 535 18.61 7.81 -14.49
N ARG A 536 19.06 6.59 -14.86
CA ARG A 536 18.33 5.34 -14.51
C ARG A 536 18.75 4.70 -13.20
N GLN A 537 19.92 5.00 -12.70
CA GLN A 537 20.56 4.26 -11.60
C GLN A 537 21.00 5.13 -10.44
N SER A 538 20.75 6.43 -10.50
CA SER A 538 21.16 7.36 -9.45
C SER A 538 20.00 8.15 -8.90
N THR A 539 19.96 8.32 -7.59
CA THR A 539 18.93 9.08 -6.88
C THR A 539 19.58 10.00 -5.87
N LEU A 540 19.30 11.28 -6.00
CA LEU A 540 19.62 12.31 -5.00
C LEU A 540 18.37 12.58 -4.16
N TYR A 541 18.51 12.63 -2.85
CA TYR A 541 17.44 13.02 -1.96
C TYR A 541 17.88 14.08 -0.96
N VAL A 542 16.94 14.95 -0.63
CA VAL A 542 17.10 15.97 0.40
C VAL A 542 15.86 15.94 1.27
N THR A 543 16.05 15.67 2.55
CA THR A 543 14.98 15.78 3.56
C THR A 543 15.45 16.66 4.69
N GLY A 544 14.56 17.50 5.19
CA GLY A 544 14.91 18.37 6.30
C GLY A 544 13.71 18.95 7.01
N SER A 545 13.93 19.33 8.25
CA SER A 545 12.98 20.09 9.05
C SER A 545 13.68 21.10 9.94
N HIS A 546 13.01 22.21 10.16
CA HIS A 546 13.44 23.27 11.06
C HIS A 546 12.25 23.70 11.93
N GLN A 547 12.37 23.50 13.25
CA GLN A 547 11.38 23.88 14.25
C GLN A 547 11.90 25.00 15.10
N THR A 548 11.17 26.10 15.17
CA THR A 548 11.45 27.25 16.06
C THR A 548 10.43 27.30 17.19
N TYR A 549 10.80 27.97 18.26
CA TYR A 549 9.99 28.12 19.47
C TYR A 549 9.84 29.60 19.84
N TRP A 550 8.82 29.91 20.60
CA TRP A 550 8.66 31.21 21.23
C TRP A 550 9.66 31.35 22.41
N ASP A 551 9.95 32.55 22.81
CA ASP A 551 10.81 32.91 23.97
C ASP A 551 12.22 32.33 23.99
N THR A 552 12.68 31.75 22.87
CA THR A 552 14.04 31.23 22.75
C THR A 552 14.57 31.35 21.31
N LYS A 553 15.89 31.52 21.21
CA LYS A 553 16.61 31.43 19.93
C LYS A 553 17.00 29.99 19.58
N LYS A 554 16.69 29.02 20.46
CA LYS A 554 16.98 27.61 20.23
C LYS A 554 16.02 27.05 19.18
N SER A 555 16.48 26.07 18.41
CA SER A 555 15.69 25.42 17.36
C SER A 555 16.12 23.97 17.17
N ASP A 556 15.16 23.14 16.78
CA ASP A 556 15.47 21.80 16.26
C ASP A 556 15.76 21.92 14.77
N GLN A 557 16.79 21.24 14.33
CA GLN A 557 17.20 21.18 12.93
C GLN A 557 17.52 19.75 12.56
N GLN A 558 16.96 19.30 11.47
CA GLN A 558 17.30 18.03 10.85
C GLN A 558 17.50 18.28 9.36
N LEU A 559 18.61 17.78 8.83
CA LEU A 559 18.89 17.80 7.41
C LEU A 559 19.55 16.48 7.04
N GLN A 560 19.07 15.85 6.01
CA GLN A 560 19.71 14.71 5.40
C GLN A 560 19.78 14.93 3.89
N VAL A 561 20.95 14.82 3.35
CA VAL A 561 21.21 14.85 1.91
C VAL A 561 21.93 13.56 1.55
N GLY A 562 21.50 12.88 0.51
CA GLY A 562 22.16 11.65 0.11
C GLY A 562 22.04 11.38 -1.37
N LEU A 563 23.08 10.79 -1.90
CA LEU A 563 23.18 10.28 -3.26
C LEU A 563 23.36 8.77 -3.21
N ASN A 564 22.47 8.04 -3.84
CA ASN A 564 22.62 6.62 -4.09
C ASN A 564 22.78 6.39 -5.59
N THR A 565 23.77 5.60 -5.97
CA THR A 565 24.03 5.28 -7.38
C THR A 565 24.52 3.84 -7.52
N VAL A 566 24.24 3.25 -8.67
CA VAL A 566 24.76 1.94 -9.05
C VAL A 566 25.68 2.15 -10.25
N VAL A 567 26.93 1.76 -10.13
CA VAL A 567 27.93 1.82 -11.19
C VAL A 567 28.53 0.42 -11.34
N GLN A 568 28.36 -0.20 -12.50
CA GLN A 568 28.83 -1.58 -12.74
C GLN A 568 28.36 -2.56 -11.65
N ASP A 569 27.07 -2.56 -11.34
CA ASP A 569 26.41 -3.36 -10.29
C ASP A 569 26.87 -3.08 -8.84
N ILE A 570 27.87 -2.23 -8.66
CA ILE A 570 28.33 -1.77 -7.34
C ILE A 570 27.47 -0.61 -6.90
N THR A 571 26.87 -0.75 -5.72
CA THR A 571 26.06 0.32 -5.11
C THR A 571 26.94 1.23 -4.29
N TRP A 572 26.82 2.53 -4.54
CA TRP A 572 27.48 3.61 -3.80
C TRP A 572 26.43 4.48 -3.15
N GLY A 573 26.59 4.73 -1.88
CA GLY A 573 25.77 5.66 -1.11
C GLY A 573 26.64 6.68 -0.40
N LEU A 574 26.41 7.96 -0.68
CA LEU A 574 27.05 9.06 0.06
C LEU A 574 25.94 9.84 0.75
N SER A 575 26.03 10.05 2.05
CA SER A 575 25.05 10.83 2.79
C SER A 575 25.70 11.77 3.80
N TYR A 576 25.06 12.92 3.95
CA TYR A 576 25.36 13.87 5.01
C TYR A 576 24.10 14.06 5.86
N SER A 577 24.24 13.93 7.17
CA SER A 577 23.16 14.19 8.13
C SER A 577 23.59 15.24 9.15
N LEU A 578 22.66 16.13 9.46
CA LEU A 578 22.77 17.12 10.52
C LEU A 578 21.57 16.98 11.44
N SER A 579 21.80 16.81 12.72
CA SER A 579 20.79 16.83 13.76
C SER A 579 21.19 17.80 14.86
N LYS A 580 20.28 18.70 15.20
CA LYS A 580 20.39 19.62 16.32
C LYS A 580 19.08 19.62 17.07
N ASN A 581 19.15 19.39 18.36
CA ASN A 581 18.02 19.52 19.26
C ASN A 581 18.14 20.85 20.03
N ALA A 582 17.04 21.56 20.20
CA ALA A 582 17.00 22.83 20.94
C ALA A 582 17.60 22.75 22.36
N TRP A 583 17.59 21.56 22.93
CA TRP A 583 18.02 21.29 24.32
C TRP A 583 19.45 20.79 24.44
N GLN A 584 20.05 20.34 23.33
CA GLN A 584 21.43 19.93 23.25
C GLN A 584 22.27 21.05 22.66
N GLU A 585 23.34 21.44 23.31
CA GLU A 585 24.22 22.49 22.82
C GLU A 585 24.96 22.07 21.54
N ASN A 586 25.17 20.77 21.38
CA ASN A 586 25.97 20.21 20.31
C ASN A 586 25.11 19.81 19.09
N LYS A 587 25.54 20.25 17.92
CA LYS A 587 25.09 19.70 16.64
C LYS A 587 25.75 18.35 16.42
N ASP A 588 24.99 17.38 15.95
CA ASP A 588 25.52 16.12 15.45
C ASP A 588 25.55 16.15 13.93
N GLN A 589 26.70 15.95 13.34
CA GLN A 589 26.93 16.06 11.90
C GLN A 589 27.73 14.84 11.46
N VAL A 590 27.17 14.03 10.59
CA VAL A 590 27.77 12.79 10.12
C VAL A 590 27.81 12.78 8.60
N LEU A 591 29.00 12.55 8.07
CA LEU A 591 29.23 12.20 6.67
C LEU A 591 29.43 10.69 6.60
N ALA A 592 28.67 10.00 5.75
CA ALA A 592 28.76 8.56 5.60
C ALA A 592 28.90 8.15 4.13
N LEU A 593 29.80 7.21 3.89
CA LEU A 593 30.00 6.51 2.62
C LEU A 593 29.66 5.05 2.83
N ASN A 594 28.82 4.52 1.96
CA ASN A 594 28.46 3.11 1.90
C ASN A 594 28.80 2.56 0.52
N VAL A 595 29.48 1.43 0.45
CA VAL A 595 29.80 0.72 -0.79
C VAL A 595 29.37 -0.72 -0.63
N ASN A 596 28.57 -1.21 -1.58
CA ASN A 596 28.15 -2.60 -1.63
C ASN A 596 28.55 -3.22 -2.96
N ILE A 597 29.27 -4.34 -2.89
CA ILE A 597 29.91 -5.02 -4.00
C ILE A 597 29.34 -6.45 -4.08
N PRO A 598 28.38 -6.73 -4.95
CA PRO A 598 27.85 -8.08 -5.12
C PRO A 598 28.86 -8.96 -5.87
N PHE A 599 29.14 -10.14 -5.36
CA PHE A 599 30.08 -11.07 -6.01
C PHE A 599 29.50 -11.68 -7.29
N SER A 600 28.18 -11.62 -7.46
CA SER A 600 27.52 -11.98 -8.72
C SER A 600 28.03 -11.20 -9.93
N HIS A 601 28.59 -10.00 -9.72
CA HIS A 601 29.20 -9.17 -10.78
C HIS A 601 30.31 -9.90 -11.53
N TRP A 602 31.10 -10.73 -10.85
CA TRP A 602 32.21 -11.50 -11.44
C TRP A 602 31.87 -12.93 -11.76
N MET A 603 30.63 -13.35 -11.54
CA MET A 603 30.20 -14.75 -11.71
C MET A 603 29.24 -14.88 -12.89
N ARG A 604 29.31 -16.03 -13.56
CA ARG A 604 28.37 -16.37 -14.62
C ARG A 604 26.95 -16.51 -14.04
N SER A 605 25.94 -16.16 -14.85
CA SER A 605 24.52 -16.18 -14.44
C SER A 605 24.02 -17.58 -14.07
N ASP A 606 24.65 -18.62 -14.58
CA ASP A 606 24.33 -20.05 -14.34
C ASP A 606 25.12 -20.68 -13.17
N SER A 607 25.97 -19.91 -12.50
CA SER A 607 26.79 -20.40 -11.39
C SER A 607 25.94 -20.86 -10.21
N GLN A 608 26.14 -22.10 -9.77
CA GLN A 608 25.55 -22.67 -8.55
C GLN A 608 26.38 -22.34 -7.29
N SER A 609 27.38 -21.50 -7.40
CA SER A 609 28.23 -21.14 -6.27
C SER A 609 27.48 -20.32 -5.23
N VAL A 610 27.65 -20.66 -3.96
CA VAL A 610 27.11 -19.90 -2.82
C VAL A 610 27.60 -18.44 -2.79
N TRP A 611 28.77 -18.16 -3.37
CA TRP A 611 29.32 -16.82 -3.50
C TRP A 611 28.50 -15.91 -4.41
N ARG A 612 27.68 -16.45 -5.29
CA ARG A 612 26.79 -15.65 -6.14
C ARG A 612 25.78 -14.84 -5.32
N HIS A 613 25.39 -15.37 -4.18
CA HIS A 613 24.45 -14.72 -3.25
C HIS A 613 25.16 -13.95 -2.14
N ALA A 614 26.47 -13.75 -2.27
CA ALA A 614 27.29 -13.01 -1.33
C ALA A 614 27.64 -11.61 -1.84
N SER A 615 27.81 -10.68 -0.93
CA SER A 615 28.23 -9.31 -1.19
C SER A 615 29.23 -8.85 -0.13
N ALA A 616 30.22 -8.08 -0.53
CA ALA A 616 31.08 -7.34 0.37
C ALA A 616 30.50 -5.93 0.61
N SER A 617 30.59 -5.45 1.84
CA SER A 617 30.21 -4.09 2.18
C SER A 617 31.37 -3.33 2.81
N PHE A 618 31.46 -2.06 2.52
CA PHE A 618 32.34 -1.13 3.21
C PHE A 618 31.53 0.10 3.62
N ASN A 619 31.57 0.45 4.90
CA ASN A 619 30.94 1.64 5.44
C ASN A 619 31.98 2.49 6.14
N SER A 620 31.98 3.77 5.84
CA SER A 620 32.82 4.75 6.53
C SER A 620 31.92 5.89 6.99
N SER A 621 31.95 6.22 8.26
CA SER A 621 31.24 7.38 8.79
C SER A 621 32.20 8.27 9.57
N HIS A 622 32.06 9.56 9.33
CA HIS A 622 32.85 10.59 9.99
C HIS A 622 31.90 11.57 10.69
N ASN A 623 31.93 11.54 12.00
CA ASN A 623 31.33 12.59 12.81
C ASN A 623 32.25 13.81 12.77
N LEU A 624 31.73 14.98 12.37
CA LEU A 624 32.55 16.19 12.24
C LEU A 624 33.15 16.69 13.57
N LYS A 625 32.82 16.02 14.68
CA LYS A 625 33.51 16.21 15.99
C LYS A 625 34.80 15.39 16.09
N GLY A 626 35.12 14.60 15.09
CA GLY A 626 36.37 13.89 15.00
C GLY A 626 36.31 12.37 15.14
N GLU A 627 35.16 11.77 15.43
CA GLU A 627 34.98 10.31 15.45
C GLU A 627 34.87 9.75 14.03
N VAL A 628 35.69 8.75 13.73
CA VAL A 628 35.66 8.04 12.45
C VAL A 628 35.42 6.56 12.72
N THR A 629 34.38 6.03 12.08
CA THR A 629 34.06 4.60 12.13
C THR A 629 34.20 4.02 10.71
N ASN A 630 35.01 2.98 10.56
CA ASN A 630 35.13 2.22 9.34
C ASN A 630 34.74 0.77 9.61
N THR A 631 33.86 0.21 8.79
CA THR A 631 33.47 -1.20 8.88
C THR A 631 33.55 -1.85 7.50
N ALA A 632 34.07 -3.06 7.48
CA ALA A 632 34.04 -3.92 6.29
C ALA A 632 33.32 -5.20 6.64
N GLY A 633 32.51 -5.73 5.73
CA GLY A 633 31.69 -6.89 6.00
C GLY A 633 31.46 -7.74 4.77
N LEU A 634 31.05 -8.97 5.06
CA LEU A 634 30.57 -9.95 4.11
C LEU A 634 29.17 -10.39 4.55
N TYR A 635 28.25 -10.40 3.64
CA TYR A 635 26.90 -10.90 3.88
C TYR A 635 26.36 -11.64 2.66
N GLY A 636 25.40 -12.51 2.89
CA GLY A 636 24.78 -13.27 1.82
C GLY A 636 23.72 -14.22 2.33
N THR A 637 23.23 -15.05 1.43
CA THR A 637 22.24 -16.07 1.72
C THR A 637 22.77 -17.47 1.42
N LEU A 638 22.27 -18.43 2.18
CA LEU A 638 22.59 -19.85 2.09
C LEU A 638 21.29 -20.65 1.98
N LEU A 639 21.39 -21.93 1.69
CA LEU A 639 20.32 -22.89 1.43
C LEU A 639 19.60 -22.62 0.10
N GLU A 640 18.89 -23.62 -0.40
CA GLU A 640 18.23 -23.58 -1.72
C GLU A 640 17.21 -22.44 -1.84
N ASP A 641 16.46 -22.18 -0.77
CA ASP A 641 15.44 -21.13 -0.73
C ASP A 641 15.99 -19.76 -0.32
N ASN A 642 17.30 -19.61 -0.16
CA ASN A 642 17.93 -18.39 0.37
C ASN A 642 17.37 -17.92 1.72
N ASN A 643 16.88 -18.87 2.52
CA ASN A 643 16.17 -18.61 3.77
C ASN A 643 17.08 -18.50 5.00
N LEU A 644 18.36 -18.80 4.86
CA LEU A 644 19.38 -18.53 5.88
C LEU A 644 20.31 -17.42 5.41
N SER A 645 20.24 -16.25 6.02
CA SER A 645 21.16 -15.16 5.76
C SER A 645 22.24 -15.07 6.83
N TYR A 646 23.45 -14.72 6.41
CA TYR A 646 24.58 -14.49 7.29
C TYR A 646 25.15 -13.09 7.07
N SER A 647 25.77 -12.54 8.13
CA SER A 647 26.49 -11.27 8.09
C SER A 647 27.68 -11.35 9.03
N VAL A 648 28.87 -11.02 8.52
CA VAL A 648 30.11 -10.93 9.31
C VAL A 648 30.75 -9.59 9.01
N GLN A 649 31.05 -8.82 10.04
CA GLN A 649 31.62 -7.48 9.88
C GLN A 649 32.75 -7.27 10.89
N THR A 650 33.75 -6.50 10.51
CA THR A 650 34.77 -6.01 11.37
C THR A 650 34.95 -4.50 11.17
N GLY A 651 35.29 -3.79 12.22
CA GLY A 651 35.40 -2.35 12.14
C GLY A 651 36.42 -1.75 13.12
N TYR A 652 36.71 -0.50 12.87
CA TYR A 652 37.61 0.32 13.65
C TYR A 652 37.00 1.69 13.90
N ASN A 653 36.94 2.07 15.16
CA ASN A 653 36.55 3.39 15.63
C ASN A 653 37.76 4.18 16.05
N GLY A 654 38.02 5.31 15.38
CA GLY A 654 39.11 6.22 15.67
C GLY A 654 38.62 7.53 16.28
N TYR A 655 39.35 8.08 17.22
CA TYR A 655 39.09 9.37 17.87
C TYR A 655 40.28 10.31 17.62
N PRO A 656 40.26 11.15 16.58
CA PRO A 656 41.31 12.15 16.37
C PRO A 656 41.32 13.14 17.52
N GLY A 657 42.39 13.22 18.27
CA GLY A 657 42.53 14.09 19.45
C GLY A 657 42.95 13.34 20.71
N GLY A 658 43.43 12.08 20.58
CA GLY A 658 44.01 11.32 21.67
C GLY A 658 43.03 10.43 22.44
N GLY A 659 41.81 10.26 21.94
CA GLY A 659 40.86 9.26 22.44
C GLY A 659 41.33 7.84 22.11
N ARG A 660 40.92 6.87 22.92
CA ARG A 660 41.28 5.45 22.75
C ARG A 660 40.53 4.88 21.53
N SER A 661 41.24 4.51 20.50
CA SER A 661 40.68 3.79 19.35
C SER A 661 40.17 2.41 19.78
N SER A 662 39.11 1.93 19.17
CA SER A 662 38.55 0.61 19.48
C SER A 662 38.28 -0.19 18.21
N SER A 663 38.51 -1.49 18.27
CA SER A 663 38.04 -2.42 17.24
C SER A 663 36.67 -2.98 17.58
N ASN A 664 35.89 -3.28 16.56
CA ASN A 664 34.60 -3.96 16.73
C ASN A 664 34.49 -5.13 15.75
N GLY A 665 33.73 -6.12 16.14
CA GLY A 665 33.40 -7.27 15.32
C GLY A 665 31.95 -7.67 15.53
N TYR A 666 31.31 -8.15 14.49
CA TYR A 666 29.92 -8.55 14.46
C TYR A 666 29.72 -9.77 13.57
N ALA A 667 28.99 -10.77 14.05
CA ALA A 667 28.57 -11.91 13.26
C ALA A 667 27.12 -12.24 13.59
N ALA A 668 26.31 -12.51 12.56
CA ALA A 668 24.90 -12.85 12.72
C ALA A 668 24.44 -13.88 11.71
N LEU A 669 23.46 -14.66 12.12
CA LEU A 669 22.67 -15.58 11.31
C LEU A 669 21.19 -15.25 11.49
N ASN A 670 20.46 -15.21 10.39
CA ASN A 670 19.01 -15.05 10.40
C ASN A 670 18.40 -16.15 9.54
N TYR A 671 17.54 -16.93 10.14
CA TYR A 671 16.81 -18.00 9.48
C TYR A 671 15.33 -17.63 9.34
N ARG A 672 14.82 -17.68 8.12
CA ARG A 672 13.40 -17.45 7.81
C ARG A 672 12.77 -18.79 7.48
N GLY A 673 12.08 -19.39 8.45
CA GLY A 673 11.40 -20.67 8.29
C GLY A 673 9.91 -20.50 7.98
N ALA A 674 9.26 -21.58 7.53
CA ALA A 674 7.82 -21.60 7.29
C ALA A 674 7.00 -21.32 8.57
N TYR A 675 7.52 -21.70 9.73
CA TYR A 675 6.85 -21.60 11.04
C TYR A 675 7.29 -20.40 11.86
N GLY A 676 8.17 -19.57 11.34
CA GLY A 676 8.68 -18.39 12.02
C GLY A 676 10.10 -18.03 11.65
N ASN A 677 10.61 -16.94 12.21
CA ASN A 677 11.95 -16.42 11.97
C ASN A 677 12.78 -16.50 13.24
N THR A 678 14.05 -16.83 13.09
CA THR A 678 15.02 -16.87 14.20
C THR A 678 16.26 -16.10 13.81
N ASN A 679 16.78 -15.30 14.71
CA ASN A 679 18.08 -14.65 14.56
C ASN A 679 18.97 -14.90 15.77
N VAL A 680 20.27 -14.97 15.52
CA VAL A 680 21.29 -15.01 16.55
C VAL A 680 22.50 -14.24 16.06
N GLY A 681 23.13 -13.49 16.92
CA GLY A 681 24.34 -12.78 16.56
C GLY A 681 25.18 -12.41 17.76
N TYR A 682 26.45 -12.19 17.49
CA TYR A 682 27.44 -11.85 18.45
C TYR A 682 28.16 -10.58 18.02
N SER A 683 28.32 -9.65 18.96
CA SER A 683 29.13 -8.45 18.76
C SER A 683 30.20 -8.31 19.83
N HIS A 684 31.32 -7.77 19.43
CA HIS A 684 32.50 -7.55 20.30
C HIS A 684 33.12 -6.19 20.02
N THR A 685 33.42 -5.47 21.08
CA THR A 685 34.29 -4.27 21.08
C THR A 685 35.32 -4.39 22.17
N ASP A 686 36.33 -3.53 22.23
CA ASP A 686 37.43 -3.58 23.20
C ASP A 686 37.01 -3.58 24.68
N GLY A 687 35.79 -3.19 24.98
CA GLY A 687 35.29 -3.11 26.36
C GLY A 687 33.97 -3.87 26.59
N TYR A 688 33.43 -4.51 25.57
CA TYR A 688 32.05 -4.97 25.61
C TYR A 688 31.81 -6.16 24.68
N ARG A 689 31.11 -7.18 25.15
CA ARG A 689 30.67 -8.34 24.35
C ARG A 689 29.21 -8.51 24.54
N GLN A 690 28.50 -8.85 23.45
CA GLN A 690 27.08 -9.04 23.47
C GLN A 690 26.69 -10.19 22.57
N LEU A 691 25.91 -11.12 23.11
CA LEU A 691 25.13 -12.09 22.37
C LEU A 691 23.69 -11.57 22.27
N TYR A 692 23.14 -11.51 21.10
CA TYR A 692 21.72 -11.21 20.90
C TYR A 692 21.02 -12.35 20.16
N TYR A 693 19.74 -12.46 20.43
CA TYR A 693 18.89 -13.49 19.84
C TYR A 693 17.47 -12.96 19.65
N GLY A 694 16.77 -13.55 18.69
CA GLY A 694 15.36 -13.23 18.43
C GLY A 694 14.61 -14.40 17.84
N LEU A 695 13.32 -14.43 18.13
CA LEU A 695 12.37 -15.39 17.65
C LEU A 695 11.07 -14.67 17.35
N SER A 696 10.52 -14.83 16.15
CA SER A 696 9.22 -14.26 15.80
C SER A 696 8.39 -15.21 14.93
N GLY A 697 7.09 -15.17 15.10
CA GLY A 697 6.18 -16.03 14.35
C GLY A 697 4.74 -15.69 14.61
N GLY A 698 3.87 -16.46 13.97
CA GLY A 698 2.44 -16.39 14.10
C GLY A 698 1.81 -17.75 14.43
N VAL A 699 0.74 -17.73 15.18
CA VAL A 699 -0.10 -18.88 15.50
C VAL A 699 -1.53 -18.54 15.15
N LEU A 700 -2.15 -19.31 14.29
CA LEU A 700 -3.56 -19.20 13.93
C LEU A 700 -4.30 -20.41 14.49
N ALA A 701 -5.21 -20.19 15.45
CA ALA A 701 -6.12 -21.20 15.98
C ALA A 701 -7.46 -21.11 15.25
N HIS A 702 -7.92 -22.22 14.68
CA HIS A 702 -9.13 -22.30 13.88
C HIS A 702 -9.86 -23.65 14.10
N ALA A 703 -11.04 -23.79 13.58
CA ALA A 703 -11.88 -25.00 13.82
C ALA A 703 -11.20 -26.34 13.48
N ASN A 704 -10.17 -26.34 12.62
CA ASN A 704 -9.45 -27.56 12.21
C ASN A 704 -8.10 -27.75 12.93
N GLY A 705 -7.75 -26.93 13.93
CA GLY A 705 -6.51 -27.04 14.69
C GLY A 705 -5.68 -25.75 14.75
N LEU A 706 -4.37 -25.90 14.84
CA LEU A 706 -3.41 -24.82 14.94
C LEU A 706 -2.53 -24.78 13.68
N THR A 707 -2.34 -23.61 13.13
CA THR A 707 -1.38 -23.35 12.03
C THR A 707 -0.30 -22.40 12.53
N LEU A 708 0.95 -22.83 12.41
CA LEU A 708 2.11 -21.97 12.67
C LEU A 708 2.53 -21.28 11.38
N SER A 709 2.98 -20.04 11.47
CA SER A 709 3.39 -19.23 10.33
C SER A 709 4.49 -18.22 10.71
N GLN A 710 5.01 -17.54 9.72
CA GLN A 710 5.69 -16.27 9.93
C GLN A 710 4.71 -15.25 10.55
N PRO A 711 5.19 -14.11 11.10
CA PRO A 711 4.30 -13.08 11.61
C PRO A 711 3.23 -12.71 10.57
N MET A 712 1.98 -12.71 11.02
CA MET A 712 0.80 -12.48 10.18
C MET A 712 0.44 -11.00 10.16
N ASN A 713 -0.08 -10.53 9.03
CA ASN A 713 -0.68 -9.21 8.88
C ASN A 713 -2.13 -9.18 9.42
N ASP A 714 -2.78 -8.03 9.35
CA ASP A 714 -4.18 -7.84 9.79
C ASP A 714 -5.16 -8.71 9.01
N THR A 715 -4.88 -9.00 7.74
CA THR A 715 -5.67 -9.90 6.90
C THR A 715 -4.89 -11.18 6.62
N VAL A 716 -5.50 -12.32 6.95
CA VAL A 716 -4.90 -13.64 6.82
C VAL A 716 -5.82 -14.54 5.99
N VAL A 717 -5.24 -15.33 5.11
CA VAL A 717 -5.96 -16.34 4.34
C VAL A 717 -5.50 -17.74 4.78
N LEU A 718 -6.45 -18.57 5.19
CA LEU A 718 -6.21 -19.99 5.48
C LEU A 718 -6.51 -20.83 4.26
N VAL A 719 -5.50 -21.48 3.71
CA VAL A 719 -5.65 -22.43 2.60
C VAL A 719 -5.71 -23.86 3.15
N LYS A 720 -6.80 -24.56 2.84
CA LYS A 720 -6.99 -25.96 3.22
C LYS A 720 -6.94 -26.84 1.98
N ALA A 721 -5.93 -27.72 1.91
CA ALA A 721 -5.72 -28.66 0.80
C ALA A 721 -5.62 -30.11 1.32
N PRO A 722 -6.74 -30.76 1.69
CA PRO A 722 -6.72 -32.11 2.23
C PRO A 722 -6.17 -33.12 1.20
N GLY A 723 -5.24 -33.97 1.63
CA GLY A 723 -4.63 -35.01 0.77
C GLY A 723 -3.58 -34.51 -0.21
N ALA A 724 -3.30 -33.22 -0.29
CA ALA A 724 -2.22 -32.65 -1.09
C ALA A 724 -0.99 -32.41 -0.21
N GLY A 725 0.09 -33.16 -0.42
CA GLY A 725 1.39 -32.89 0.18
C GLY A 725 2.20 -31.89 -0.68
N ASN A 726 3.06 -31.11 -0.06
CA ASN A 726 3.99 -30.18 -0.74
C ASN A 726 3.32 -29.15 -1.66
N VAL A 727 2.17 -28.62 -1.25
CA VAL A 727 1.50 -27.54 -1.97
C VAL A 727 2.26 -26.24 -1.71
N ASN A 728 2.83 -25.68 -2.76
CA ASN A 728 3.43 -24.34 -2.70
C ASN A 728 2.34 -23.29 -2.98
N ILE A 729 2.10 -22.43 -2.02
CA ILE A 729 1.15 -21.31 -2.15
C ILE A 729 1.95 -20.06 -2.47
N GLN A 730 1.87 -19.63 -3.72
CA GLN A 730 2.45 -18.35 -4.12
C GLN A 730 1.47 -17.22 -3.83
N ASN A 731 1.87 -16.30 -2.97
CA ASN A 731 1.22 -15.00 -2.87
C ASN A 731 2.24 -13.91 -3.21
N GLN A 732 1.77 -12.73 -3.61
CA GLN A 732 2.65 -11.62 -4.02
C GLN A 732 3.54 -11.10 -2.89
N THR A 733 3.29 -11.48 -1.66
CA THR A 733 4.06 -11.07 -0.48
C THR A 733 5.13 -12.11 -0.10
N GLY A 734 5.24 -13.22 -0.83
CA GLY A 734 6.19 -14.31 -0.61
C GLY A 734 5.98 -15.01 0.73
N VAL A 735 5.65 -16.27 0.71
CA VAL A 735 5.67 -17.13 1.90
C VAL A 735 7.00 -17.83 1.95
#